data_21a79dd599818b99d49e681892511fed
#
_entry.id   21a79dd599818b99d49e681892511fed
#
_cell.length_a   1.000
_cell.length_b   1.000
_cell.length_c   1.000
_cell.angle_alpha   90.00
_cell.angle_beta   90.00
_cell.angle_gamma   90.00
#
_symmetry.space_group_name_H-M   'P 1'
#
loop_
_entity.id
_entity.type
_entity.pdbx_description
1 polymer ?
#
loop_
_entity_poly.entity_id
_entity_poly.type
_entity_poly.pdbx_seq_one_letter_code
_entity_poly.pdbx_strand_id
1 'polypeptide(L)'
;PVMSECTSNGTVRASPVKDGVRTFTHMLTAGRLGSKRDLTKKEVQIVLIAPADPKLLKDEGLEPLPAISPAVQLAVKNISDPQTGLLPGWNISVIEKDSQCSSAWGPIAAFEYHQTADMFLGPVCEYVIAQVARFSGVVWGIPVLTAGAQAKVFDNKTDDFKMLTRMLSGDNLIQIALKQILSDFGWNQVGLLYENYEEDRGHSKCHFTLAAVYSAMGKKSYHEGFYRVATYSYFLEQLQVMSTKARIIVLCATPPKVREIMLAAEELNMIDSGEYVFFNIELFSKMDHSSLRPWKVENDTDERNEKARRAYQAMLIVSARTPTNDAYQKFSDEVKSLAVHNNYKDFGNETVSTFVTAFYDAVLLYALALNETLAVGKQQRDGAEITRRMWNRTFTGITGEVNIDPNGDRISDYSLLDMDYETNEFKVVAYYFGKTSKVEYLSGAKIHWPGGRTSPPPDTPKCGFDGSLCRSFPIYAIITMVLSFAVVVLIGASLFIYRHYKLEAEIAQMTWRVSYSEIDDKRGGKLRGSFSSLQRRNSLTVSNFVNSRESFAASLKYFFCSFYNKNVCLSMISRRKMEPLLAPESAPQRMRRMVILFYLSNPHLGTAGKYPRIIPSVISHIPPLLGNIHPALYHFYWKLKKSWCSARSYFSP
;
A
#
# COMPACT_ATOMS: atom_id res chain seq x y z
N PRO A 1 -13.36 27.13 24.07
CA PRO A 1 -12.51 28.10 23.48
C PRO A 1 -11.68 28.81 24.52
N VAL A 2 -10.53 28.28 24.89
CA VAL A 2 -9.49 29.05 25.60
C VAL A 2 -8.16 28.46 25.11
N MET A 3 -7.48 29.21 24.25
CA MET A 3 -6.07 29.00 23.96
C MET A 3 -5.29 29.37 25.21
N SER A 4 -4.49 28.42 25.73
CA SER A 4 -3.44 28.72 26.69
C SER A 4 -2.10 28.65 26.00
N GLU A 5 -1.39 29.77 25.98
CA GLU A 5 -0.04 29.97 25.53
C GLU A 5 0.97 29.13 26.34
N CYS A 6 1.93 28.50 25.68
CA CYS A 6 3.12 27.95 26.35
C CYS A 6 4.06 29.10 26.74
N THR A 7 4.04 29.52 27.98
CA THR A 7 5.08 30.38 28.54
C THR A 7 6.12 29.55 29.28
N SER A 8 7.37 29.81 28.96
CA SER A 8 8.54 29.28 29.66
C SER A 8 8.67 29.89 31.06
N ASN A 9 8.91 29.06 32.04
CA ASN A 9 9.20 29.30 33.46
C ASN A 9 8.00 29.11 34.41
N GLY A 10 7.94 27.95 34.98
CA GLY A 10 7.11 27.62 36.10
C GLY A 10 7.39 26.25 36.65
N THR A 11 8.22 26.17 37.67
CA THR A 11 8.38 24.98 38.51
C THR A 11 7.02 24.51 39.01
N VAL A 12 6.45 23.48 38.41
CA VAL A 12 5.30 22.77 38.91
C VAL A 12 5.74 21.87 40.05
N ARG A 13 5.43 22.24 41.29
CA ARG A 13 5.47 21.31 42.42
C ARG A 13 4.44 20.21 42.16
N ALA A 14 4.90 19.03 41.78
CA ALA A 14 4.08 17.84 41.74
C ALA A 14 3.70 17.44 43.17
N SER A 15 2.40 17.45 43.45
CA SER A 15 1.86 16.75 44.63
C SER A 15 2.08 15.23 44.40
N PRO A 16 2.50 14.47 45.39
CA PRO A 16 2.75 13.04 45.18
C PRO A 16 1.42 12.31 45.04
N VAL A 17 1.12 11.85 43.85
CA VAL A 17 0.13 10.77 43.63
C VAL A 17 0.75 9.48 44.14
N LYS A 18 0.53 9.21 45.44
CA LYS A 18 1.17 8.09 46.13
C LYS A 18 0.62 6.71 45.78
N ASP A 19 -0.52 6.60 45.14
CA ASP A 19 -1.19 5.31 44.97
C ASP A 19 -1.00 4.64 43.60
N GLY A 20 -0.78 5.39 42.51
CA GLY A 20 -0.56 4.82 41.17
C GLY A 20 0.80 4.14 40.98
N VAL A 21 1.86 4.73 41.57
CA VAL A 21 3.24 4.19 41.45
C VAL A 21 3.43 2.93 42.30
N ARG A 22 2.73 2.83 43.44
CA ARG A 22 2.78 1.60 44.26
C ARG A 22 2.13 0.40 43.58
N THR A 23 1.05 0.60 42.84
CA THR A 23 0.37 -0.48 42.11
C THR A 23 1.25 -1.00 40.96
N PHE A 24 1.91 -0.10 40.22
CA PHE A 24 2.79 -0.51 39.11
C PHE A 24 4.08 -1.18 39.61
N THR A 25 4.67 -0.68 40.68
CA THR A 25 5.87 -1.31 41.29
C THR A 25 5.51 -2.65 41.97
N HIS A 26 4.31 -2.80 42.51
CA HIS A 26 3.83 -4.09 43.05
C HIS A 26 3.54 -5.11 41.96
N MET A 27 3.03 -4.68 40.76
CA MET A 27 2.90 -5.58 39.62
C MET A 27 4.26 -6.06 39.09
N LEU A 28 5.27 -5.18 39.03
CA LEU A 28 6.62 -5.56 38.60
C LEU A 28 7.37 -6.41 39.65
N THR A 29 7.07 -6.24 40.95
CA THR A 29 7.71 -7.03 42.01
C THR A 29 6.91 -8.30 42.37
N ALA A 30 5.59 -8.32 42.17
CA ALA A 30 4.79 -9.54 42.33
C ALA A 30 5.10 -10.58 41.23
N GLY A 31 5.59 -10.11 40.02
CA GLY A 31 6.08 -11.01 38.98
C GLY A 31 7.34 -11.79 39.30
N ARG A 32 8.02 -11.52 40.43
CA ARG A 32 9.16 -12.33 40.92
C ARG A 32 8.77 -13.47 41.86
N LEU A 33 7.53 -13.58 42.27
CA LEU A 33 7.00 -14.63 43.19
C LEU A 33 6.07 -15.64 42.49
N GLY A 34 6.05 -15.70 41.18
CA GLY A 34 5.43 -16.82 40.45
C GLY A 34 6.19 -18.09 40.77
N SER A 35 5.55 -19.04 41.46
CA SER A 35 6.05 -20.38 41.65
C SER A 35 6.68 -20.90 40.36
N LYS A 36 7.98 -21.22 40.37
CA LYS A 36 8.62 -21.89 39.24
C LYS A 36 7.82 -23.15 38.96
N ARG A 37 7.12 -23.16 37.84
CA ARG A 37 6.35 -24.33 37.40
C ARG A 37 7.30 -25.53 37.33
N ASP A 38 6.89 -26.64 37.90
CA ASP A 38 7.65 -27.86 37.86
C ASP A 38 7.67 -28.43 36.44
N LEU A 39 8.79 -28.25 35.75
CA LEU A 39 8.99 -28.69 34.35
C LEU A 39 9.04 -30.23 34.20
N THR A 40 8.99 -30.98 35.32
CA THR A 40 8.91 -32.45 35.27
C THR A 40 7.48 -32.91 34.99
N LYS A 41 6.48 -32.05 35.20
CA LYS A 41 5.08 -32.36 34.93
C LYS A 41 4.76 -32.17 33.45
N LYS A 42 4.06 -33.13 32.87
CA LYS A 42 3.51 -33.06 31.50
C LYS A 42 2.31 -32.10 31.43
N GLU A 43 2.55 -30.82 31.57
CA GLU A 43 1.52 -29.79 31.62
C GLU A 43 1.84 -28.70 30.60
N VAL A 44 0.86 -28.33 29.76
CA VAL A 44 0.92 -27.18 28.82
C VAL A 44 -0.14 -26.15 29.18
N GLN A 45 0.23 -24.89 29.20
CA GLN A 45 -0.71 -23.79 29.39
C GLN A 45 -0.81 -22.93 28.13
N ILE A 46 -1.97 -22.98 27.51
CA ILE A 46 -2.35 -22.14 26.35
C ILE A 46 -3.11 -20.93 26.88
N VAL A 47 -2.73 -19.74 26.50
CA VAL A 47 -3.48 -18.52 26.80
C VAL A 47 -4.15 -18.03 25.52
N LEU A 48 -5.46 -18.24 25.43
CA LEU A 48 -6.30 -17.82 24.32
C LEU A 48 -6.76 -16.37 24.54
N ILE A 49 -6.33 -15.47 23.67
CA ILE A 49 -6.63 -14.05 23.76
C ILE A 49 -7.44 -13.62 22.54
N ALA A 50 -8.71 -13.26 22.73
CA ALA A 50 -9.59 -12.78 21.68
C ALA A 50 -10.68 -11.88 22.29
N PRO A 51 -11.34 -10.99 21.54
CA PRO A 51 -12.44 -10.20 22.08
C PRO A 51 -13.67 -11.07 22.33
N ALA A 52 -14.32 -10.87 23.48
CA ALA A 52 -15.52 -11.60 23.85
C ALA A 52 -16.79 -11.01 23.21
N ASP A 53 -16.86 -9.68 23.05
CA ASP A 53 -18.03 -9.00 22.46
C ASP A 53 -18.03 -9.18 20.92
N PRO A 54 -19.02 -9.88 20.35
CA PRO A 54 -19.13 -10.08 18.92
C PRO A 54 -19.33 -8.77 18.14
N LYS A 55 -19.82 -7.69 18.79
CA LYS A 55 -20.02 -6.41 18.15
C LYS A 55 -18.71 -5.74 17.72
N LEU A 56 -17.60 -6.06 18.38
CA LEU A 56 -16.29 -5.51 18.05
C LEU A 56 -15.72 -6.08 16.75
N LEU A 57 -16.18 -7.25 16.32
CA LEU A 57 -15.64 -8.01 15.18
C LEU A 57 -16.66 -8.24 14.06
N LYS A 58 -17.95 -7.93 14.29
CA LYS A 58 -19.06 -8.28 13.39
C LYS A 58 -18.82 -7.81 11.94
N ASP A 59 -18.20 -6.66 11.80
CA ASP A 59 -18.03 -6.01 10.50
C ASP A 59 -16.70 -6.41 9.81
N GLU A 60 -15.84 -7.16 10.50
CA GLU A 60 -14.55 -7.61 9.96
C GLU A 60 -14.56 -9.07 9.49
N GLY A 61 -15.69 -9.76 9.64
CA GLY A 61 -15.81 -11.18 9.36
C GLY A 61 -14.99 -12.08 10.29
N LEU A 62 -14.46 -11.51 11.39
CA LEU A 62 -13.73 -12.23 12.42
C LEU A 62 -14.71 -12.80 13.44
N GLU A 63 -14.29 -13.84 14.15
CA GLU A 63 -15.12 -14.49 15.17
C GLU A 63 -14.64 -14.16 16.59
N PRO A 64 -15.58 -13.97 17.54
CA PRO A 64 -15.27 -13.65 18.92
C PRO A 64 -14.85 -14.90 19.71
N LEU A 65 -14.32 -14.67 20.92
CA LEU A 65 -13.88 -15.70 21.84
C LEU A 65 -14.90 -16.85 22.02
N PRO A 66 -16.23 -16.59 22.22
CA PRO A 66 -17.20 -17.67 22.34
C PRO A 66 -17.39 -18.55 21.09
N ALA A 67 -16.96 -18.09 19.92
CA ALA A 67 -16.97 -18.89 18.70
C ALA A 67 -15.69 -19.71 18.51
N ILE A 68 -14.56 -19.18 19.01
CA ILE A 68 -13.23 -19.79 18.89
C ILE A 68 -13.02 -20.89 19.93
N SER A 69 -13.44 -20.66 21.18
CA SER A 69 -13.18 -21.52 22.33
C SER A 69 -13.60 -22.98 22.13
N PRO A 70 -14.79 -23.31 21.56
CA PRO A 70 -15.17 -24.69 21.33
C PRO A 70 -14.22 -25.46 20.42
N ALA A 71 -13.71 -24.79 19.36
CA ALA A 71 -12.76 -25.41 18.44
C ALA A 71 -11.39 -25.67 19.11
N VAL A 72 -10.94 -24.75 19.97
CA VAL A 72 -9.72 -24.92 20.77
C VAL A 72 -9.87 -26.06 21.77
N GLN A 73 -11.01 -26.14 22.46
CA GLN A 73 -11.30 -27.24 23.40
C GLN A 73 -11.35 -28.59 22.68
N LEU A 74 -11.95 -28.65 21.49
CA LEU A 74 -11.97 -29.87 20.68
C LEU A 74 -10.54 -30.27 20.26
N ALA A 75 -9.70 -29.30 19.85
CA ALA A 75 -8.32 -29.57 19.52
C ALA A 75 -7.55 -30.14 20.73
N VAL A 76 -7.67 -29.51 21.90
CA VAL A 76 -7.03 -29.97 23.14
C VAL A 76 -7.47 -31.39 23.50
N LYS A 77 -8.77 -31.70 23.41
CA LYS A 77 -9.31 -33.04 23.62
C LYS A 77 -8.65 -34.06 22.69
N ASN A 78 -8.56 -33.74 21.41
CA ASN A 78 -8.04 -34.66 20.39
C ASN A 78 -6.52 -34.87 20.52
N ILE A 79 -5.73 -33.83 20.82
CA ILE A 79 -4.26 -33.98 20.96
C ILE A 79 -3.85 -34.64 22.28
N SER A 80 -4.66 -34.56 23.34
CA SER A 80 -4.40 -35.18 24.63
C SER A 80 -5.00 -36.58 24.79
N ASP A 81 -5.73 -37.06 23.77
CA ASP A 81 -6.34 -38.39 23.79
C ASP A 81 -5.28 -39.48 24.09
N PRO A 82 -5.52 -40.37 25.08
CA PRO A 82 -4.52 -41.36 25.50
C PRO A 82 -4.14 -42.38 24.43
N GLN A 83 -5.02 -42.63 23.44
CA GLN A 83 -4.81 -43.66 22.42
C GLN A 83 -4.33 -43.11 21.08
N THR A 84 -4.89 -41.94 20.67
CA THR A 84 -4.70 -41.39 19.33
C THR A 84 -4.04 -40.02 19.33
N GLY A 85 -3.92 -39.38 20.49
CA GLY A 85 -3.42 -38.03 20.64
C GLY A 85 -1.93 -37.88 20.37
N LEU A 86 -1.51 -36.71 19.97
CA LEU A 86 -0.09 -36.32 19.75
C LEU A 86 0.67 -36.16 21.07
N LEU A 87 0.00 -35.81 22.16
CA LEU A 87 0.53 -35.57 23.47
C LEU A 87 -0.23 -36.44 24.52
N PRO A 88 -0.15 -37.78 24.43
CA PRO A 88 -0.94 -38.66 25.27
C PRO A 88 -0.58 -38.50 26.74
N GLY A 89 -1.60 -38.30 27.59
CA GLY A 89 -1.44 -38.11 29.01
C GLY A 89 -0.86 -36.78 29.47
N TRP A 90 -0.81 -35.78 28.57
CA TRP A 90 -0.50 -34.39 28.92
C TRP A 90 -1.75 -33.70 29.48
N ASN A 91 -1.55 -32.90 30.54
CA ASN A 91 -2.57 -31.97 31.03
C ASN A 91 -2.45 -30.63 30.31
N ILE A 92 -3.39 -30.34 29.42
CA ILE A 92 -3.38 -29.10 28.63
C ILE A 92 -4.47 -28.18 29.15
N SER A 93 -4.07 -27.05 29.74
CA SER A 93 -4.99 -26.04 30.26
C SER A 93 -5.13 -24.89 29.25
N VAL A 94 -6.35 -24.45 28.99
CA VAL A 94 -6.66 -23.26 28.19
C VAL A 94 -7.19 -22.17 29.10
N ILE A 95 -6.52 -21.02 29.08
CA ILE A 95 -6.96 -19.83 29.81
C ILE A 95 -7.48 -18.83 28.79
N GLU A 96 -8.76 -18.51 28.91
CA GLU A 96 -9.45 -17.57 28.02
C GLU A 96 -9.37 -16.16 28.58
N LYS A 97 -9.00 -15.18 27.74
CA LYS A 97 -8.87 -13.77 28.08
C LYS A 97 -9.52 -12.88 27.05
N ASP A 98 -10.39 -12.00 27.50
CA ASP A 98 -11.01 -10.98 26.67
C ASP A 98 -10.02 -9.85 26.38
N SER A 99 -9.67 -9.68 25.12
CA SER A 99 -8.80 -8.59 24.66
C SER A 99 -9.54 -7.27 24.46
N GLN A 100 -10.87 -7.28 24.39
CA GLN A 100 -11.72 -6.14 24.03
C GLN A 100 -11.30 -5.43 22.71
N CYS A 101 -10.51 -6.09 21.86
CA CYS A 101 -9.81 -5.49 20.73
C CYS A 101 -8.97 -4.25 21.11
N SER A 102 -8.59 -4.15 22.36
CA SER A 102 -7.89 -3.00 22.95
C SER A 102 -6.39 -3.22 22.96
N SER A 103 -5.63 -2.25 22.42
CA SER A 103 -4.17 -2.23 22.50
C SER A 103 -3.62 -2.08 23.91
N ALA A 104 -4.47 -1.86 24.91
CA ALA A 104 -4.12 -1.88 26.32
C ALA A 104 -4.47 -3.22 27.00
N TRP A 105 -5.74 -3.65 26.93
CA TRP A 105 -6.22 -4.83 27.64
C TRP A 105 -5.64 -6.14 27.12
N GLY A 106 -5.50 -6.30 25.82
CA GLY A 106 -4.91 -7.50 25.24
C GLY A 106 -3.46 -7.75 25.70
N PRO A 107 -2.55 -6.76 25.60
CA PRO A 107 -1.19 -6.87 26.14
C PRO A 107 -1.15 -7.09 27.65
N ILE A 108 -2.03 -6.46 28.45
CA ILE A 108 -2.11 -6.71 29.90
C ILE A 108 -2.43 -8.18 30.15
N ALA A 109 -3.39 -8.77 29.45
CA ALA A 109 -3.72 -10.18 29.57
C ALA A 109 -2.51 -11.09 29.25
N ALA A 110 -1.72 -10.76 28.22
CA ALA A 110 -0.49 -11.49 27.91
C ALA A 110 0.59 -11.31 28.99
N PHE A 111 0.75 -10.11 29.53
CA PHE A 111 1.68 -9.83 30.64
C PHE A 111 1.33 -10.60 31.91
N GLU A 112 0.04 -10.77 32.20
CA GLU A 112 -0.42 -11.51 33.37
C GLU A 112 0.10 -12.96 33.36
N TYR A 113 0.17 -13.58 32.16
CA TYR A 113 0.52 -14.99 32.01
C TYR A 113 1.90 -15.27 31.39
N HIS A 114 2.71 -14.26 31.03
CA HIS A 114 3.98 -14.46 30.32
C HIS A 114 4.97 -15.40 31.05
N GLN A 115 4.87 -15.57 32.37
CA GLN A 115 5.74 -16.47 33.11
C GLN A 115 5.24 -17.92 33.11
N THR A 116 3.96 -18.13 32.90
CA THR A 116 3.33 -19.46 32.99
C THR A 116 2.85 -20.00 31.65
N ALA A 117 2.59 -19.13 30.66
CA ALA A 117 2.18 -19.54 29.34
C ALA A 117 3.28 -20.30 28.60
N ASP A 118 2.90 -21.37 27.93
CA ASP A 118 3.75 -22.12 27.01
C ASP A 118 3.48 -21.65 25.55
N MET A 119 2.28 -21.11 25.29
CA MET A 119 1.86 -20.56 24.01
C MET A 119 0.81 -19.48 24.19
N PHE A 120 0.89 -18.40 23.40
CA PHE A 120 -0.22 -17.48 23.19
C PHE A 120 -0.98 -17.86 21.92
N LEU A 121 -2.28 -18.03 22.03
CA LEU A 121 -3.19 -18.30 20.93
C LEU A 121 -4.05 -17.05 20.67
N GLY A 122 -3.92 -16.42 19.52
CA GLY A 122 -4.33 -15.02 19.31
C GLY A 122 -3.19 -14.06 19.70
N PRO A 123 -3.49 -12.76 19.96
CA PRO A 123 -4.73 -12.02 19.70
C PRO A 123 -5.15 -11.98 18.24
N VAL A 124 -6.42 -11.59 17.97
CA VAL A 124 -6.96 -11.51 16.60
C VAL A 124 -6.91 -10.12 16.00
N CYS A 125 -7.03 -9.08 16.82
CA CYS A 125 -7.06 -7.69 16.38
C CYS A 125 -5.64 -7.18 16.09
N GLU A 126 -5.43 -6.51 14.93
CA GLU A 126 -4.12 -6.09 14.41
C GLU A 126 -3.28 -5.29 15.41
N TYR A 127 -3.87 -4.27 16.06
CA TYR A 127 -3.17 -3.42 17.03
C TYR A 127 -2.84 -4.13 18.34
N VAL A 128 -3.59 -5.17 18.70
CA VAL A 128 -3.37 -5.99 19.90
C VAL A 128 -2.24 -6.99 19.67
N ILE A 129 -2.34 -7.74 18.57
CA ILE A 129 -1.33 -8.75 18.22
C ILE A 129 0.04 -8.11 17.97
N ALA A 130 0.08 -6.90 17.40
CA ALA A 130 1.34 -6.19 17.16
C ALA A 130 2.16 -6.00 18.43
N GLN A 131 1.54 -5.74 19.56
CA GLN A 131 2.22 -5.56 20.83
C GLN A 131 2.59 -6.90 21.49
N VAL A 132 1.65 -7.84 21.57
CA VAL A 132 1.88 -9.16 22.18
C VAL A 132 2.99 -9.90 21.43
N ALA A 133 2.96 -9.91 20.10
CA ALA A 133 3.96 -10.59 19.28
C ALA A 133 5.36 -9.96 19.41
N ARG A 134 5.46 -8.61 19.55
CA ARG A 134 6.74 -7.94 19.83
C ARG A 134 7.32 -8.35 21.18
N PHE A 135 6.52 -8.29 22.25
CA PHE A 135 6.99 -8.71 23.57
C PHE A 135 7.40 -10.17 23.57
N SER A 136 6.63 -11.03 22.92
CA SER A 136 6.96 -12.44 22.81
C SER A 136 8.23 -12.67 21.99
N GLY A 137 8.37 -11.99 20.85
CA GLY A 137 9.53 -12.11 19.96
C GLY A 137 10.82 -11.59 20.57
N VAL A 138 10.77 -10.45 21.28
CA VAL A 138 11.97 -9.76 21.76
C VAL A 138 12.37 -10.19 23.17
N VAL A 139 11.39 -10.42 24.05
CA VAL A 139 11.63 -10.58 25.51
C VAL A 139 11.29 -11.96 26.03
N TRP A 140 10.09 -12.49 25.75
CA TRP A 140 9.60 -13.68 26.43
C TRP A 140 10.01 -15.01 25.78
N GLY A 141 10.18 -15.02 24.47
CA GLY A 141 10.50 -16.24 23.73
C GLY A 141 9.35 -17.25 23.69
N ILE A 142 8.09 -16.80 23.82
CA ILE A 142 6.90 -17.65 23.84
C ILE A 142 6.32 -17.70 22.42
N PRO A 143 6.01 -18.88 21.86
CA PRO A 143 5.33 -18.98 20.57
C PRO A 143 3.98 -18.27 20.57
N VAL A 144 3.69 -17.52 19.52
CA VAL A 144 2.42 -16.83 19.30
C VAL A 144 1.81 -17.36 18.01
N LEU A 145 0.64 -17.96 18.08
CA LEU A 145 -0.11 -18.46 16.92
C LEU A 145 -1.42 -17.71 16.82
N THR A 146 -1.73 -17.21 15.62
CA THR A 146 -2.97 -16.43 15.43
C THR A 146 -3.56 -16.62 14.05
N ALA A 147 -4.89 -16.49 13.97
CA ALA A 147 -5.61 -16.30 12.72
C ALA A 147 -5.71 -14.80 12.31
N GLY A 148 -5.31 -13.88 13.19
CA GLY A 148 -5.13 -12.45 12.90
C GLY A 148 -3.75 -12.12 12.30
N ALA A 149 -3.27 -10.90 12.52
CA ALA A 149 -1.95 -10.42 12.08
C ALA A 149 -1.78 -10.47 10.53
N GLN A 150 -2.79 -10.07 9.79
CA GLN A 150 -2.78 -10.16 8.33
C GLN A 150 -2.03 -9.01 7.67
N ALA A 151 -1.91 -7.85 8.35
CA ALA A 151 -1.23 -6.68 7.83
C ALA A 151 0.23 -6.96 7.45
N LYS A 152 0.70 -6.30 6.39
CA LYS A 152 2.05 -6.48 5.83
C LYS A 152 3.20 -6.23 6.81
N VAL A 153 2.98 -5.45 7.86
CA VAL A 153 4.00 -5.19 8.89
C VAL A 153 4.49 -6.48 9.57
N PHE A 154 3.64 -7.51 9.65
CA PHE A 154 3.98 -8.80 10.25
C PHE A 154 4.79 -9.73 9.35
N ASP A 155 5.08 -9.34 8.12
CA ASP A 155 5.96 -10.11 7.21
C ASP A 155 7.42 -10.07 7.67
N ASN A 156 7.82 -9.04 8.44
CA ASN A 156 9.17 -8.94 9.00
C ASN A 156 9.30 -9.75 10.29
N LYS A 157 9.73 -11.02 10.15
CA LYS A 157 9.92 -11.95 11.28
C LYS A 157 11.33 -11.93 11.86
N THR A 158 12.25 -11.12 11.32
CA THR A 158 13.67 -11.17 11.71
C THR A 158 13.92 -10.56 13.09
N ASP A 159 13.21 -9.49 13.42
CA ASP A 159 13.45 -8.72 14.65
C ASP A 159 12.30 -8.85 15.65
N ASP A 160 11.18 -8.19 15.36
CA ASP A 160 10.07 -8.02 16.30
C ASP A 160 9.16 -9.23 16.39
N PHE A 161 8.93 -9.94 15.28
CA PHE A 161 7.87 -10.96 15.17
C PHE A 161 8.38 -12.38 15.00
N LYS A 162 9.62 -12.67 15.42
CA LYS A 162 10.27 -13.98 15.25
C LYS A 162 9.61 -15.17 15.95
N MET A 163 8.65 -14.93 16.86
CA MET A 163 7.86 -15.97 17.51
C MET A 163 6.43 -16.07 16.97
N LEU A 164 6.08 -15.26 15.95
CA LEU A 164 4.73 -15.18 15.41
C LEU A 164 4.53 -16.15 14.25
N THR A 165 3.59 -17.07 14.38
CA THR A 165 3.09 -17.95 13.32
C THR A 165 1.67 -17.55 12.95
N ARG A 166 1.41 -17.24 11.67
CA ARG A 166 0.08 -16.89 11.17
C ARG A 166 -0.62 -18.13 10.62
N MET A 167 -1.79 -18.42 11.15
CA MET A 167 -2.61 -19.58 10.75
C MET A 167 -3.63 -19.24 9.64
N LEU A 168 -3.63 -18.00 9.21
CA LEU A 168 -4.24 -17.52 7.95
C LEU A 168 -3.21 -16.68 7.20
N SER A 169 -3.40 -16.56 5.89
CA SER A 169 -2.47 -15.80 5.04
C SER A 169 -2.44 -14.33 5.39
N GLY A 170 -1.28 -13.74 5.32
CA GLY A 170 -1.14 -12.29 5.34
C GLY A 170 -1.67 -11.62 4.06
N ASP A 171 -1.85 -10.31 4.14
CA ASP A 171 -2.31 -9.48 3.01
C ASP A 171 -1.36 -9.51 1.80
N ASN A 172 -0.11 -9.95 1.98
CA ASN A 172 0.83 -10.18 0.91
C ASN A 172 0.38 -11.30 -0.06
N LEU A 173 -0.31 -12.33 0.42
CA LEU A 173 -0.77 -13.41 -0.45
C LEU A 173 -2.03 -13.02 -1.23
N ILE A 174 -2.99 -12.31 -0.61
CA ILE A 174 -4.17 -11.81 -1.33
C ILE A 174 -3.79 -10.80 -2.42
N GLN A 175 -2.78 -9.94 -2.18
CA GLN A 175 -2.29 -9.03 -3.21
C GLN A 175 -1.70 -9.78 -4.42
N ILE A 176 -0.99 -10.90 -4.17
CA ILE A 176 -0.41 -11.74 -5.24
C ILE A 176 -1.54 -12.43 -6.01
N ALA A 177 -2.51 -13.02 -5.30
CA ALA A 177 -3.65 -13.69 -5.89
C ALA A 177 -4.48 -12.73 -6.77
N LEU A 178 -4.84 -11.57 -6.24
CA LEU A 178 -5.61 -10.58 -6.98
C LEU A 178 -4.84 -10.05 -8.18
N LYS A 179 -3.55 -9.76 -8.02
CA LYS A 179 -2.70 -9.31 -9.13
C LYS A 179 -2.63 -10.35 -10.25
N GLN A 180 -2.54 -11.64 -9.90
CA GLN A 180 -2.54 -12.72 -10.89
C GLN A 180 -3.89 -12.77 -11.62
N ILE A 181 -5.01 -12.75 -10.90
CA ILE A 181 -6.36 -12.73 -11.48
C ILE A 181 -6.54 -11.54 -12.43
N LEU A 182 -6.15 -10.34 -11.98
CA LEU A 182 -6.23 -9.12 -12.81
C LEU A 182 -5.34 -9.23 -14.06
N SER A 183 -4.15 -9.81 -13.91
CA SER A 183 -3.22 -10.01 -15.02
C SER A 183 -3.76 -10.99 -16.07
N ASP A 184 -4.47 -12.03 -15.67
CA ASP A 184 -5.10 -12.99 -16.59
C ASP A 184 -6.14 -12.34 -17.51
N PHE A 185 -6.78 -11.25 -17.03
CA PHE A 185 -7.71 -10.44 -17.81
C PHE A 185 -7.04 -9.26 -18.53
N GLY A 186 -5.73 -9.07 -18.36
CA GLY A 186 -4.97 -7.96 -18.94
C GLY A 186 -5.17 -6.62 -18.24
N TRP A 187 -5.70 -6.61 -17.00
CA TRP A 187 -6.00 -5.41 -16.24
C TRP A 187 -4.80 -4.95 -15.40
N ASN A 188 -4.36 -3.73 -15.64
CA ASN A 188 -3.22 -3.11 -14.97
C ASN A 188 -3.58 -1.82 -14.22
N GLN A 189 -4.78 -1.26 -14.50
CA GLN A 189 -5.27 -0.04 -13.88
C GLN A 189 -6.54 -0.32 -13.08
N VAL A 190 -6.50 -0.05 -11.78
CA VAL A 190 -7.59 -0.36 -10.85
C VAL A 190 -7.92 0.83 -9.95
N GLY A 191 -9.18 0.94 -9.56
CA GLY A 191 -9.64 1.77 -8.45
C GLY A 191 -9.81 0.93 -7.20
N LEU A 192 -9.41 1.42 -6.04
CA LEU A 192 -9.53 0.75 -4.76
C LEU A 192 -10.44 1.59 -3.87
N LEU A 193 -11.53 1.02 -3.38
CA LEU A 193 -12.49 1.70 -2.50
C LEU A 193 -12.70 0.86 -1.25
N TYR A 194 -12.42 1.42 -0.08
CA TYR A 194 -12.43 0.65 1.17
C TYR A 194 -13.03 1.42 2.35
N GLU A 195 -13.72 0.67 3.20
CA GLU A 195 -14.22 1.16 4.47
C GLU A 195 -13.08 1.24 5.50
N ASN A 196 -13.00 2.35 6.22
CA ASN A 196 -12.05 2.56 7.28
C ASN A 196 -12.78 2.89 8.59
N TYR A 197 -12.06 2.79 9.71
CA TYR A 197 -12.58 3.30 10.99
C TYR A 197 -12.53 4.82 11.04
N GLU A 198 -13.29 5.40 11.97
CA GLU A 198 -13.14 6.79 12.35
C GLU A 198 -11.69 7.06 12.84
N GLU A 199 -11.24 8.30 12.73
CA GLU A 199 -9.83 8.68 12.96
C GLU A 199 -9.28 8.29 14.34
N ASP A 200 -10.13 8.17 15.36
CA ASP A 200 -9.77 7.82 16.73
C ASP A 200 -9.50 6.32 16.94
N ARG A 201 -9.98 5.46 16.06
CA ARG A 201 -9.88 4.00 16.17
C ARG A 201 -8.73 3.37 15.38
N GLY A 202 -8.03 4.17 14.58
CA GLY A 202 -6.98 3.71 13.69
C GLY A 202 -7.49 3.18 12.34
N HIS A 203 -6.75 2.25 11.73
CA HIS A 203 -7.09 1.73 10.41
C HIS A 203 -7.81 0.39 10.50
N SER A 204 -8.81 0.20 9.63
CA SER A 204 -9.53 -1.05 9.48
C SER A 204 -8.69 -2.13 8.80
N LYS A 205 -9.16 -3.37 8.87
CA LYS A 205 -8.61 -4.48 8.09
C LYS A 205 -8.66 -4.20 6.58
N CYS A 206 -9.76 -3.68 6.06
CA CYS A 206 -9.91 -3.31 4.65
C CYS A 206 -8.87 -2.29 4.18
N HIS A 207 -8.50 -1.32 5.05
CA HIS A 207 -7.40 -0.42 4.77
C HIS A 207 -6.08 -1.17 4.58
N PHE A 208 -5.73 -2.09 5.48
CA PHE A 208 -4.47 -2.86 5.39
C PHE A 208 -4.45 -3.75 4.15
N THR A 209 -5.54 -4.47 3.88
CA THR A 209 -5.67 -5.35 2.71
C THR A 209 -5.53 -4.57 1.41
N LEU A 210 -6.27 -3.45 1.23
CA LEU A 210 -6.17 -2.68 0.00
C LEU A 210 -4.90 -1.84 -0.10
N ALA A 211 -4.27 -1.48 1.02
CA ALA A 211 -2.93 -0.88 1.00
C ALA A 211 -1.87 -1.85 0.46
N ALA A 212 -2.00 -3.16 0.78
CA ALA A 212 -1.15 -4.19 0.19
C ALA A 212 -1.39 -4.31 -1.33
N VAL A 213 -2.64 -4.35 -1.77
CA VAL A 213 -3.01 -4.37 -3.20
C VAL A 213 -2.48 -3.13 -3.92
N TYR A 214 -2.65 -1.94 -3.35
CA TYR A 214 -2.09 -0.68 -3.89
C TYR A 214 -0.58 -0.77 -4.09
N SER A 215 0.13 -1.30 -3.09
CA SER A 215 1.58 -1.50 -3.17
C SER A 215 1.98 -2.44 -4.33
N ALA A 216 1.18 -3.47 -4.63
CA ALA A 216 1.44 -4.43 -5.70
C ALA A 216 1.13 -3.89 -7.10
N MET A 217 0.08 -3.06 -7.23
CA MET A 217 -0.35 -2.45 -8.49
C MET A 217 0.47 -1.20 -8.85
N GLY A 218 1.10 -0.56 -7.87
CA GLY A 218 1.96 0.61 -8.06
C GLY A 218 1.20 1.87 -8.51
N LYS A 219 1.86 2.73 -9.29
CA LYS A 219 1.34 4.06 -9.68
C LYS A 219 0.10 4.04 -10.59
N LYS A 220 -0.32 2.90 -11.07
CA LYS A 220 -1.48 2.74 -11.96
C LYS A 220 -2.79 2.51 -11.22
N SER A 221 -2.77 2.58 -9.90
CA SER A 221 -3.96 2.43 -9.07
C SER A 221 -4.37 3.76 -8.45
N TYR A 222 -5.68 3.98 -8.36
CA TYR A 222 -6.30 5.06 -7.61
C TYR A 222 -6.94 4.45 -6.36
N HIS A 223 -6.87 5.11 -5.21
CA HIS A 223 -7.46 4.60 -3.98
C HIS A 223 -8.21 5.70 -3.23
N GLU A 224 -9.31 5.30 -2.60
CA GLU A 224 -10.13 6.15 -1.75
C GLU A 224 -10.62 5.33 -0.54
N GLY A 225 -10.45 5.87 0.65
CA GLY A 225 -10.98 5.32 1.88
C GLY A 225 -12.16 6.13 2.38
N PHE A 226 -13.20 5.49 2.86
CA PHE A 226 -14.36 6.14 3.45
C PHE A 226 -14.62 5.65 4.87
N TYR A 227 -15.26 6.47 5.67
CA TYR A 227 -15.65 6.10 7.02
C TYR A 227 -17.04 5.45 7.04
N ARG A 228 -17.30 4.68 8.09
CA ARG A 228 -18.57 3.97 8.30
C ARG A 228 -19.82 4.85 8.23
N VAL A 229 -19.70 6.13 8.58
CA VAL A 229 -20.78 7.12 8.51
C VAL A 229 -21.05 7.63 7.07
N ALA A 230 -20.28 7.21 6.08
CA ALA A 230 -20.47 7.61 4.69
C ALA A 230 -21.90 7.29 4.21
N THR A 231 -22.51 8.26 3.54
CA THR A 231 -23.89 8.21 3.06
C THR A 231 -23.96 7.74 1.63
N TYR A 232 -25.15 7.37 1.17
CA TYR A 232 -25.38 6.97 -0.22
C TYR A 232 -24.95 8.04 -1.24
N SER A 233 -25.22 9.32 -0.95
CA SER A 233 -24.79 10.45 -1.80
C SER A 233 -23.26 10.56 -1.93
N TYR A 234 -22.53 10.21 -0.88
CA TYR A 234 -21.07 10.13 -0.92
C TYR A 234 -20.61 9.07 -1.94
N PHE A 235 -21.25 7.90 -1.97
CA PHE A 235 -20.86 6.85 -2.91
C PHE A 235 -21.15 7.23 -4.37
N LEU A 236 -22.25 7.95 -4.65
CA LEU A 236 -22.51 8.49 -5.98
C LEU A 236 -21.37 9.43 -6.42
N GLU A 237 -20.96 10.36 -5.57
CA GLU A 237 -19.86 11.30 -5.88
C GLU A 237 -18.53 10.56 -6.07
N GLN A 238 -18.18 9.64 -5.17
CA GLN A 238 -16.92 8.90 -5.26
C GLN A 238 -16.84 8.00 -6.50
N LEU A 239 -17.92 7.33 -6.86
CA LEU A 239 -17.97 6.53 -8.08
C LEU A 239 -17.85 7.39 -9.36
N GLN A 240 -18.42 8.59 -9.38
CA GLN A 240 -18.22 9.56 -10.47
C GLN A 240 -16.76 9.96 -10.59
N VAL A 241 -16.08 10.29 -9.48
CA VAL A 241 -14.64 10.60 -9.48
C VAL A 241 -13.85 9.38 -9.93
N MET A 242 -14.14 8.21 -9.41
CA MET A 242 -13.43 6.97 -9.72
C MET A 242 -13.59 6.56 -11.18
N SER A 243 -14.75 6.83 -11.80
CA SER A 243 -15.02 6.57 -13.21
C SER A 243 -14.05 7.32 -14.15
N THR A 244 -13.50 8.44 -13.70
CA THR A 244 -12.47 9.19 -14.44
C THR A 244 -11.06 8.62 -14.27
N LYS A 245 -10.87 7.57 -13.46
CA LYS A 245 -9.57 7.00 -13.08
C LYS A 245 -9.45 5.51 -13.35
N ALA A 246 -10.54 4.75 -13.22
CA ALA A 246 -10.54 3.29 -13.32
C ALA A 246 -11.86 2.75 -13.91
N ARG A 247 -11.79 1.56 -14.50
CA ARG A 247 -12.94 0.74 -14.94
C ARG A 247 -13.05 -0.53 -14.08
N ILE A 248 -11.96 -0.98 -13.51
CA ILE A 248 -11.92 -2.14 -12.63
C ILE A 248 -11.80 -1.60 -11.21
N ILE A 249 -12.79 -1.89 -10.38
CA ILE A 249 -12.91 -1.34 -9.02
C ILE A 249 -12.86 -2.47 -8.01
N VAL A 250 -11.90 -2.41 -7.10
CA VAL A 250 -11.73 -3.38 -6.01
C VAL A 250 -12.31 -2.78 -4.73
N LEU A 251 -13.26 -3.49 -4.14
CA LEU A 251 -13.97 -3.12 -2.93
C LEU A 251 -13.47 -3.95 -1.74
N CYS A 252 -13.39 -3.34 -0.57
CA CYS A 252 -13.34 -4.01 0.71
C CYS A 252 -14.11 -3.18 1.72
N ALA A 253 -15.31 -3.65 2.10
CA ALA A 253 -16.18 -2.96 3.04
C ALA A 253 -17.16 -3.96 3.66
N THR A 254 -17.91 -3.51 4.66
CA THR A 254 -19.01 -4.29 5.25
C THR A 254 -20.09 -4.60 4.19
N PRO A 255 -20.74 -5.76 4.24
CA PRO A 255 -21.75 -6.14 3.25
C PRO A 255 -22.84 -5.09 2.98
N PRO A 256 -23.39 -4.37 4.01
CA PRO A 256 -24.34 -3.29 3.75
C PRO A 256 -23.73 -2.15 2.93
N LYS A 257 -22.45 -1.78 3.17
CA LYS A 257 -21.77 -0.71 2.42
C LYS A 257 -21.43 -1.13 1.00
N VAL A 258 -21.00 -2.37 0.80
CA VAL A 258 -20.81 -2.94 -0.55
C VAL A 258 -22.13 -2.85 -1.34
N ARG A 259 -23.24 -3.20 -0.72
CA ARG A 259 -24.56 -3.11 -1.37
C ARG A 259 -24.95 -1.66 -1.70
N GLU A 260 -24.71 -0.70 -0.81
CA GLU A 260 -24.95 0.73 -1.10
C GLU A 260 -24.08 1.23 -2.26
N ILE A 261 -22.82 0.82 -2.33
CA ILE A 261 -21.89 1.16 -3.42
C ILE A 261 -22.41 0.58 -4.75
N MET A 262 -22.85 -0.69 -4.75
CA MET A 262 -23.36 -1.33 -5.96
C MET A 262 -24.67 -0.71 -6.44
N LEU A 263 -25.59 -0.36 -5.54
CA LEU A 263 -26.80 0.39 -5.89
C LEU A 263 -26.48 1.77 -6.49
N ALA A 264 -25.47 2.46 -5.96
CA ALA A 264 -25.00 3.73 -6.53
C ALA A 264 -24.37 3.55 -7.92
N ALA A 265 -23.65 2.44 -8.14
CA ALA A 265 -23.11 2.11 -9.46
C ALA A 265 -24.20 1.83 -10.49
N GLU A 266 -25.29 1.17 -10.08
CA GLU A 266 -26.48 0.95 -10.92
C GLU A 266 -27.16 2.26 -11.30
N GLU A 267 -27.34 3.17 -10.33
CA GLU A 267 -27.94 4.48 -10.56
C GLU A 267 -27.09 5.33 -11.55
N LEU A 268 -25.78 5.18 -11.50
CA LEU A 268 -24.84 5.84 -12.42
C LEU A 268 -24.71 5.14 -13.78
N ASN A 269 -25.55 4.11 -14.05
CA ASN A 269 -25.53 3.32 -15.28
C ASN A 269 -24.17 2.68 -15.59
N MET A 270 -23.38 2.38 -14.54
CA MET A 270 -22.06 1.75 -14.71
C MET A 270 -22.19 0.28 -15.12
N ILE A 271 -23.28 -0.39 -14.72
CA ILE A 271 -23.50 -1.82 -14.95
C ILE A 271 -23.88 -2.08 -16.42
N ASP A 272 -24.94 -1.43 -16.91
CA ASP A 272 -25.44 -1.62 -18.27
C ASP A 272 -24.46 -1.13 -19.34
N SER A 273 -23.57 -0.19 -18.98
CA SER A 273 -22.51 0.27 -19.87
C SER A 273 -21.57 -0.85 -20.31
N GLY A 274 -21.46 -1.92 -19.52
CA GLY A 274 -20.54 -3.03 -19.75
C GLY A 274 -19.05 -2.66 -19.67
N GLU A 275 -18.72 -1.48 -19.14
CA GLU A 275 -17.35 -1.00 -19.05
C GLU A 275 -16.70 -1.25 -17.68
N TYR A 276 -17.51 -1.49 -16.64
CA TYR A 276 -17.03 -1.60 -15.26
C TYR A 276 -17.14 -3.02 -14.73
N VAL A 277 -16.12 -3.44 -13.96
CA VAL A 277 -16.14 -4.67 -13.18
C VAL A 277 -15.74 -4.33 -11.75
N PHE A 278 -16.48 -4.88 -10.80
CA PHE A 278 -16.24 -4.73 -9.38
C PHE A 278 -15.68 -6.03 -8.81
N PHE A 279 -14.65 -5.94 -7.98
CA PHE A 279 -14.18 -7.04 -7.16
C PHE A 279 -14.51 -6.75 -5.71
N ASN A 280 -15.18 -7.66 -5.01
CA ASN A 280 -15.32 -7.59 -3.57
C ASN A 280 -14.36 -8.57 -2.92
N ILE A 281 -13.54 -8.10 -1.96
CA ILE A 281 -12.67 -8.96 -1.16
C ILE A 281 -13.40 -9.31 0.12
N GLU A 282 -13.81 -10.57 0.25
CA GLU A 282 -14.56 -11.11 1.38
C GLU A 282 -13.89 -12.39 1.89
N LEU A 283 -12.81 -12.24 2.66
CA LEU A 283 -11.91 -13.35 3.01
C LEU A 283 -12.52 -14.39 3.95
N PHE A 284 -13.58 -14.04 4.70
CA PHE A 284 -14.18 -14.91 5.74
C PHE A 284 -15.67 -15.05 5.59
N SER A 285 -16.15 -15.11 4.34
CA SER A 285 -17.59 -15.35 4.10
C SER A 285 -18.01 -16.69 4.72
N LYS A 286 -19.18 -16.67 5.34
CA LYS A 286 -19.84 -17.88 5.80
C LYS A 286 -20.62 -18.43 4.60
N MET A 287 -20.41 -19.69 4.28
CA MET A 287 -21.17 -20.35 3.21
C MET A 287 -22.56 -20.70 3.73
N ASP A 288 -23.43 -19.73 3.81
CA ASP A 288 -24.86 -19.90 4.04
C ASP A 288 -25.67 -19.39 2.84
N HIS A 289 -26.97 -19.62 2.84
CA HIS A 289 -27.85 -19.14 1.76
C HIS A 289 -27.83 -17.62 1.59
N SER A 290 -27.52 -16.86 2.64
CA SER A 290 -27.42 -15.40 2.57
C SER A 290 -26.16 -14.94 1.87
N SER A 291 -25.04 -15.65 2.04
CA SER A 291 -23.78 -15.35 1.37
C SER A 291 -23.78 -15.67 -0.12
N LEU A 292 -24.63 -16.60 -0.56
CA LEU A 292 -24.83 -16.90 -1.99
C LEU A 292 -25.62 -15.81 -2.72
N ARG A 293 -26.43 -15.03 -1.99
CA ARG A 293 -27.23 -13.93 -2.51
C ARG A 293 -27.02 -12.63 -1.74
N PRO A 294 -25.79 -12.08 -1.72
CA PRO A 294 -25.45 -10.90 -0.91
C PRO A 294 -26.20 -9.63 -1.34
N TRP A 295 -26.79 -9.63 -2.50
CA TRP A 295 -27.64 -8.57 -3.02
C TRP A 295 -29.01 -8.50 -2.35
N LYS A 296 -29.53 -9.61 -1.76
CA LYS A 296 -30.87 -9.72 -1.19
C LYS A 296 -30.87 -9.38 0.31
N VAL A 297 -31.73 -8.45 0.70
CA VAL A 297 -31.99 -8.08 2.10
C VAL A 297 -33.46 -8.27 2.38
N GLU A 298 -33.82 -9.09 3.38
CA GLU A 298 -35.22 -9.49 3.65
C GLU A 298 -36.11 -8.32 4.05
N ASN A 299 -35.56 -7.30 4.71
CA ASN A 299 -36.30 -6.12 5.18
C ASN A 299 -36.24 -4.92 4.21
N ASP A 300 -35.78 -5.13 2.97
CA ASP A 300 -35.76 -4.10 1.93
C ASP A 300 -36.86 -4.33 0.89
N THR A 301 -37.16 -3.29 0.08
CA THR A 301 -38.19 -3.39 -0.97
C THR A 301 -37.77 -4.31 -2.10
N ASP A 302 -38.76 -4.99 -2.73
CA ASP A 302 -38.48 -5.87 -3.88
C ASP A 302 -37.83 -5.10 -5.04
N GLU A 303 -38.24 -3.85 -5.27
CA GLU A 303 -37.64 -2.99 -6.29
C GLU A 303 -36.15 -2.73 -6.02
N ARG A 304 -35.81 -2.43 -4.77
CA ARG A 304 -34.40 -2.16 -4.39
C ARG A 304 -33.55 -3.43 -4.39
N ASN A 305 -34.14 -4.58 -4.00
CA ASN A 305 -33.49 -5.88 -4.13
C ASN A 305 -33.22 -6.24 -5.60
N GLU A 306 -34.19 -5.94 -6.52
CA GLU A 306 -34.01 -6.17 -7.94
C GLU A 306 -32.91 -5.26 -8.55
N LYS A 307 -32.86 -3.97 -8.16
CA LYS A 307 -31.76 -3.06 -8.55
C LYS A 307 -30.42 -3.59 -8.06
N ALA A 308 -30.34 -4.05 -6.80
CA ALA A 308 -29.13 -4.66 -6.25
C ALA A 308 -28.74 -5.93 -7.01
N ARG A 309 -29.70 -6.81 -7.33
CA ARG A 309 -29.45 -8.02 -8.11
C ARG A 309 -28.80 -7.70 -9.45
N ARG A 310 -29.30 -6.70 -10.18
CA ARG A 310 -28.73 -6.25 -11.46
C ARG A 310 -27.31 -5.70 -11.25
N ALA A 311 -27.13 -4.87 -10.22
CA ALA A 311 -25.83 -4.29 -9.91
C ALA A 311 -24.76 -5.36 -9.66
N TYR A 312 -25.11 -6.40 -8.92
CA TYR A 312 -24.18 -7.49 -8.58
C TYR A 312 -23.79 -8.37 -9.78
N GLN A 313 -24.45 -8.24 -10.93
CA GLN A 313 -24.01 -8.88 -12.18
C GLN A 313 -22.65 -8.39 -12.68
N ALA A 314 -22.18 -7.23 -12.22
CA ALA A 314 -20.84 -6.71 -12.54
C ALA A 314 -19.82 -7.00 -11.45
N MET A 315 -20.15 -7.86 -10.46
CA MET A 315 -19.29 -8.13 -9.31
C MET A 315 -18.68 -9.53 -9.37
N LEU A 316 -17.39 -9.60 -9.12
CA LEU A 316 -16.65 -10.82 -8.80
C LEU A 316 -16.28 -10.79 -7.31
N ILE A 317 -16.38 -11.93 -6.60
CA ILE A 317 -16.03 -12.02 -5.19
C ILE A 317 -14.75 -12.87 -5.06
N VAL A 318 -13.78 -12.36 -4.33
CA VAL A 318 -12.58 -13.09 -3.93
C VAL A 318 -12.72 -13.48 -2.46
N SER A 319 -12.81 -14.77 -2.19
CA SER A 319 -13.01 -15.32 -0.86
C SER A 319 -11.97 -16.38 -0.53
N ALA A 320 -11.72 -16.64 0.76
CA ALA A 320 -10.93 -17.80 1.16
C ALA A 320 -11.63 -19.09 0.69
N ARG A 321 -10.83 -20.06 0.22
CA ARG A 321 -11.38 -21.35 -0.20
C ARG A 321 -11.99 -22.08 0.97
N THR A 322 -13.29 -22.39 0.90
CA THR A 322 -13.99 -23.18 1.91
C THR A 322 -13.81 -24.66 1.62
N PRO A 323 -13.39 -25.47 2.61
CA PRO A 323 -13.29 -26.92 2.43
C PRO A 323 -14.70 -27.54 2.28
N THR A 324 -14.79 -28.55 1.42
CA THR A 324 -16.04 -29.30 1.17
C THR A 324 -15.95 -30.76 1.56
N ASN A 325 -14.90 -31.15 2.30
CA ASN A 325 -14.67 -32.52 2.71
C ASN A 325 -15.52 -32.92 3.93
N ASP A 326 -15.83 -34.22 4.06
CA ASP A 326 -16.62 -34.77 5.16
C ASP A 326 -15.99 -34.52 6.54
N ALA A 327 -14.66 -34.47 6.59
CA ALA A 327 -13.94 -34.19 7.84
C ALA A 327 -14.24 -32.77 8.36
N TYR A 328 -14.33 -31.79 7.47
CA TYR A 328 -14.69 -30.43 7.83
C TYR A 328 -16.14 -30.34 8.30
N GLN A 329 -17.07 -31.02 7.64
CA GLN A 329 -18.48 -31.04 8.07
C GLN A 329 -18.63 -31.66 9.47
N LYS A 330 -18.01 -32.83 9.69
CA LYS A 330 -18.00 -33.49 10.99
C LYS A 330 -17.40 -32.61 12.09
N PHE A 331 -16.27 -31.95 11.82
CA PHE A 331 -15.67 -30.99 12.73
C PHE A 331 -16.63 -29.82 13.04
N SER A 332 -17.29 -29.28 12.03
CA SER A 332 -18.26 -28.18 12.21
C SER A 332 -19.39 -28.61 13.16
N ASP A 333 -19.94 -29.81 12.98
CA ASP A 333 -21.02 -30.34 13.81
C ASP A 333 -20.56 -30.59 15.26
N GLU A 334 -19.33 -31.10 15.45
CA GLU A 334 -18.75 -31.30 16.78
C GLU A 334 -18.51 -29.96 17.51
N VAL A 335 -17.98 -28.94 16.82
CA VAL A 335 -17.77 -27.61 17.39
C VAL A 335 -19.09 -26.96 17.78
N LYS A 336 -20.14 -27.05 16.93
CA LYS A 336 -21.47 -26.55 17.24
C LYS A 336 -22.05 -27.22 18.48
N SER A 337 -21.95 -28.53 18.55
CA SER A 337 -22.42 -29.29 19.70
C SER A 337 -21.74 -28.85 21.00
N LEU A 338 -20.41 -28.70 20.98
CA LEU A 338 -19.64 -28.21 22.12
C LEU A 338 -20.00 -26.77 22.49
N ALA A 339 -20.24 -25.90 21.50
CA ALA A 339 -20.59 -24.50 21.72
C ALA A 339 -21.94 -24.38 22.46
N VAL A 340 -22.93 -25.15 22.06
CA VAL A 340 -24.23 -25.19 22.72
C VAL A 340 -24.13 -25.80 24.11
N HIS A 341 -23.39 -26.94 24.27
CA HIS A 341 -23.24 -27.63 25.54
C HIS A 341 -22.57 -26.75 26.61
N ASN A 342 -21.60 -25.93 26.22
CA ASN A 342 -20.81 -25.09 27.13
C ASN A 342 -21.35 -23.65 27.24
N ASN A 343 -22.55 -23.37 26.73
CA ASN A 343 -23.16 -22.05 26.70
C ASN A 343 -22.29 -20.95 26.04
N TYR A 344 -21.57 -21.33 25.03
CA TYR A 344 -20.86 -20.37 24.14
C TYR A 344 -21.80 -19.81 23.06
N LYS A 345 -21.37 -19.76 21.83
CA LYS A 345 -22.15 -19.26 20.70
C LYS A 345 -23.07 -20.35 20.13
N ASP A 346 -24.34 -20.02 19.87
CA ASP A 346 -25.19 -20.82 19.00
C ASP A 346 -24.90 -20.44 17.54
N PHE A 347 -24.39 -21.38 16.76
CA PHE A 347 -24.12 -21.20 15.33
C PHE A 347 -25.35 -21.40 14.44
N GLY A 348 -26.45 -21.95 14.97
CA GLY A 348 -27.64 -22.28 14.19
C GLY A 348 -27.30 -23.15 12.96
N ASN A 349 -27.77 -22.75 11.79
CA ASN A 349 -27.51 -23.45 10.52
C ASN A 349 -26.18 -23.03 9.83
N GLU A 350 -25.46 -22.01 10.36
CA GLU A 350 -24.18 -21.57 9.78
C GLU A 350 -23.12 -22.67 9.93
N THR A 351 -22.27 -22.84 8.93
CA THR A 351 -21.06 -23.65 9.05
C THR A 351 -20.01 -22.90 9.86
N VAL A 352 -19.17 -23.63 10.59
CA VAL A 352 -18.05 -23.02 11.32
C VAL A 352 -17.06 -22.44 10.32
N SER A 353 -16.70 -21.17 10.48
CA SER A 353 -15.84 -20.47 9.51
C SER A 353 -14.40 -21.01 9.48
N THR A 354 -13.70 -20.81 8.37
CA THR A 354 -12.26 -21.13 8.23
C THR A 354 -11.39 -20.35 9.22
N PHE A 355 -11.87 -19.21 9.70
CA PHE A 355 -11.22 -18.44 10.76
C PHE A 355 -11.18 -19.23 12.07
N VAL A 356 -12.29 -19.87 12.47
CA VAL A 356 -12.37 -20.70 13.68
C VAL A 356 -11.52 -21.96 13.52
N THR A 357 -11.56 -22.61 12.34
CA THR A 357 -10.74 -23.81 12.09
C THR A 357 -9.25 -23.53 12.19
N ALA A 358 -8.80 -22.31 11.88
CA ALA A 358 -7.41 -21.93 12.00
C ALA A 358 -6.88 -22.02 13.45
N PHE A 359 -7.75 -21.80 14.44
CA PHE A 359 -7.38 -21.97 15.86
C PHE A 359 -7.26 -23.44 16.27
N TYR A 360 -8.09 -24.32 15.72
CA TYR A 360 -7.91 -25.76 15.87
C TYR A 360 -6.59 -26.22 15.28
N ASP A 361 -6.32 -25.85 14.02
CA ASP A 361 -5.09 -26.18 13.31
C ASP A 361 -3.84 -25.57 14.00
N ALA A 362 -3.97 -24.41 14.67
CA ALA A 362 -2.91 -23.80 15.47
C ALA A 362 -2.49 -24.67 16.65
N VAL A 363 -3.47 -25.19 17.40
CA VAL A 363 -3.20 -26.08 18.54
C VAL A 363 -2.56 -27.39 18.05
N LEU A 364 -3.05 -27.94 16.94
CA LEU A 364 -2.48 -29.14 16.32
C LEU A 364 -1.02 -28.91 15.87
N LEU A 365 -0.74 -27.80 15.19
CA LEU A 365 0.60 -27.42 14.75
C LEU A 365 1.58 -27.27 15.91
N TYR A 366 1.14 -26.60 16.99
CA TYR A 366 1.93 -26.45 18.19
C TYR A 366 2.24 -27.82 18.84
N ALA A 367 1.24 -28.71 18.94
CA ALA A 367 1.41 -30.04 19.50
C ALA A 367 2.39 -30.90 18.70
N LEU A 368 2.32 -30.84 17.37
CA LEU A 368 3.29 -31.50 16.48
C LEU A 368 4.71 -31.00 16.74
N ALA A 369 4.91 -29.68 16.76
CA ALA A 369 6.22 -29.07 16.97
C ALA A 369 6.77 -29.33 18.38
N LEU A 370 5.91 -29.32 19.42
CA LEU A 370 6.28 -29.64 20.79
C LEU A 370 6.70 -31.12 20.91
N ASN A 371 5.92 -32.05 20.37
CA ASN A 371 6.24 -33.48 20.40
C ASN A 371 7.61 -33.76 19.74
N GLU A 372 7.88 -33.17 18.61
CA GLU A 372 9.19 -33.28 17.91
C GLU A 372 10.33 -32.63 18.72
N THR A 373 10.07 -31.51 19.40
CA THR A 373 11.05 -30.84 20.25
C THR A 373 11.45 -31.71 21.43
N LEU A 374 10.49 -32.36 22.06
CA LEU A 374 10.71 -33.28 23.16
C LEU A 374 11.41 -34.56 22.73
N ALA A 375 11.08 -35.08 21.53
CA ALA A 375 11.70 -36.28 20.95
C ALA A 375 13.22 -36.13 20.75
N VAL A 376 13.70 -34.89 20.49
CA VAL A 376 15.14 -34.61 20.40
C VAL A 376 15.77 -34.17 21.72
N GLY A 377 15.08 -34.36 22.83
CA GLY A 377 15.59 -34.06 24.18
C GLY A 377 15.66 -32.57 24.54
N LYS A 378 14.98 -31.70 23.80
CA LYS A 378 14.87 -30.28 24.11
C LYS A 378 13.80 -30.01 25.16
N GLN A 379 13.84 -28.82 25.74
CA GLN A 379 12.89 -28.45 26.80
C GLN A 379 11.54 -28.01 26.21
N GLN A 380 10.46 -28.27 26.92
CA GLN A 380 9.09 -27.86 26.62
C GLN A 380 8.96 -26.35 26.41
N ARG A 381 9.79 -25.52 27.02
CA ARG A 381 9.77 -24.07 26.98
C ARG A 381 10.83 -23.48 26.04
N ASP A 382 11.45 -24.30 25.22
CA ASP A 382 12.28 -23.79 24.12
C ASP A 382 11.39 -23.27 22.98
N GLY A 383 10.77 -22.09 23.23
CA GLY A 383 9.82 -21.51 22.28
C GLY A 383 10.44 -21.19 20.93
N ALA A 384 11.74 -20.88 20.87
CA ALA A 384 12.43 -20.63 19.62
C ALA A 384 12.55 -21.91 18.78
N GLU A 385 12.89 -23.05 19.40
CA GLU A 385 12.95 -24.34 18.73
C GLU A 385 11.56 -24.81 18.29
N ILE A 386 10.54 -24.64 19.13
CA ILE A 386 9.15 -24.99 18.80
C ILE A 386 8.68 -24.15 17.60
N THR A 387 8.92 -22.82 17.62
CA THR A 387 8.54 -21.94 16.52
C THR A 387 9.25 -22.34 15.23
N ARG A 388 10.55 -22.63 15.29
CA ARG A 388 11.32 -23.08 14.12
C ARG A 388 10.76 -24.37 13.52
N ARG A 389 10.24 -25.30 14.34
CA ARG A 389 9.63 -26.55 13.88
C ARG A 389 8.23 -26.37 13.30
N MET A 390 7.55 -25.29 13.63
CA MET A 390 6.25 -24.94 13.02
C MET A 390 6.40 -24.37 11.61
N TRP A 391 7.54 -23.75 11.28
CA TRP A 391 7.76 -23.09 10.00
C TRP A 391 8.29 -24.04 8.92
N ASN A 392 8.08 -23.68 7.64
CA ASN A 392 8.50 -24.45 6.48
C ASN A 392 8.03 -25.91 6.56
N ARG A 393 6.77 -26.14 6.85
CA ARG A 393 6.20 -27.48 6.95
C ARG A 393 4.80 -27.60 6.38
N THR A 394 4.47 -28.82 6.01
CA THR A 394 3.13 -29.24 5.59
C THR A 394 2.61 -30.26 6.59
N PHE A 395 1.34 -30.13 6.98
CA PHE A 395 0.64 -31.11 7.82
C PHE A 395 -0.84 -31.21 7.41
N THR A 396 -1.51 -32.26 7.84
CA THR A 396 -2.95 -32.42 7.60
C THR A 396 -3.73 -31.80 8.75
N GLY A 397 -4.45 -30.72 8.44
CA GLY A 397 -5.39 -30.06 9.34
C GLY A 397 -6.85 -30.39 8.99
N ILE A 398 -7.79 -29.71 9.63
CA ILE A 398 -9.23 -29.89 9.36
C ILE A 398 -9.62 -29.43 7.95
N THR A 399 -8.95 -28.42 7.43
CA THR A 399 -9.20 -27.90 6.07
C THR A 399 -8.51 -28.71 4.98
N GLY A 400 -7.85 -29.81 5.32
CA GLY A 400 -7.01 -30.61 4.43
C GLY A 400 -5.52 -30.32 4.63
N GLU A 401 -4.77 -30.25 3.54
CA GLU A 401 -3.34 -29.93 3.58
C GLU A 401 -3.11 -28.47 4.01
N VAL A 402 -2.39 -28.27 5.11
CA VAL A 402 -1.98 -26.97 5.62
C VAL A 402 -0.49 -26.77 5.37
N ASN A 403 -0.15 -25.73 4.65
CA ASN A 403 1.22 -25.38 4.32
C ASN A 403 1.62 -24.11 5.07
N ILE A 404 2.68 -24.19 5.88
CA ILE A 404 3.32 -23.06 6.54
C ILE A 404 4.63 -22.76 5.80
N ASP A 405 4.81 -21.56 5.35
CA ASP A 405 5.98 -21.12 4.60
C ASP A 405 7.23 -20.96 5.49
N PRO A 406 8.43 -20.72 4.92
CA PRO A 406 9.64 -20.48 5.71
C PRO A 406 9.58 -19.24 6.60
N ASN A 407 8.64 -18.33 6.37
CA ASN A 407 8.40 -17.13 7.18
C ASN A 407 7.38 -17.38 8.31
N GLY A 408 6.85 -18.60 8.44
CA GLY A 408 5.86 -18.95 9.47
C GLY A 408 4.45 -18.46 9.15
N ASP A 409 4.13 -18.30 7.88
CA ASP A 409 2.83 -17.83 7.42
C ASP A 409 2.12 -18.93 6.63
N ARG A 410 0.84 -19.14 6.91
CA ARG A 410 0.04 -20.11 6.16
C ARG A 410 -0.15 -19.66 4.73
N ILE A 411 0.10 -20.55 3.79
CA ILE A 411 -0.22 -20.38 2.38
C ILE A 411 -1.67 -20.82 2.18
N SER A 412 -2.57 -19.85 1.91
CA SER A 412 -4.00 -20.13 1.69
C SER A 412 -4.35 -20.13 0.22
N ASP A 413 -5.39 -20.90 -0.12
CA ASP A 413 -6.05 -20.86 -1.40
C ASP A 413 -7.23 -19.89 -1.37
N TYR A 414 -7.56 -19.30 -2.52
CA TYR A 414 -8.70 -18.41 -2.70
C TYR A 414 -9.64 -18.93 -3.77
N SER A 415 -10.91 -18.58 -3.62
CA SER A 415 -11.97 -18.82 -4.60
C SER A 415 -12.34 -17.51 -5.29
N LEU A 416 -12.49 -17.54 -6.61
CA LEU A 416 -13.14 -16.49 -7.38
C LEU A 416 -14.57 -16.92 -7.67
N LEU A 417 -15.52 -16.09 -7.27
CA LEU A 417 -16.95 -16.34 -7.47
C LEU A 417 -17.52 -15.32 -8.44
N ASP A 418 -18.44 -15.79 -9.26
CA ASP A 418 -19.25 -15.00 -10.18
C ASP A 418 -20.73 -15.31 -9.99
N MET A 419 -21.61 -14.36 -10.29
CA MET A 419 -23.04 -14.55 -10.17
C MET A 419 -23.58 -15.32 -11.38
N ASP A 420 -24.15 -16.48 -11.13
CA ASP A 420 -24.88 -17.25 -12.12
C ASP A 420 -26.23 -16.58 -12.43
N TYR A 421 -26.47 -16.22 -13.70
CA TYR A 421 -27.65 -15.47 -14.12
C TYR A 421 -28.95 -16.28 -14.08
N GLU A 422 -28.88 -17.62 -14.09
CA GLU A 422 -30.06 -18.48 -14.01
C GLU A 422 -30.56 -18.61 -12.56
N THR A 423 -29.63 -18.81 -11.61
CA THR A 423 -29.96 -19.00 -10.19
C THR A 423 -29.89 -17.71 -9.37
N ASN A 424 -29.23 -16.68 -9.89
CA ASN A 424 -28.89 -15.42 -9.21
C ASN A 424 -28.09 -15.64 -7.91
N GLU A 425 -27.26 -16.68 -7.88
CA GLU A 425 -26.39 -17.05 -6.78
C GLU A 425 -24.94 -16.96 -7.22
N PHE A 426 -24.06 -16.60 -6.28
CA PHE A 426 -22.64 -16.62 -6.53
C PHE A 426 -22.13 -18.07 -6.51
N LYS A 427 -21.41 -18.45 -7.57
CA LYS A 427 -20.79 -19.76 -7.74
C LYS A 427 -19.28 -19.61 -7.98
N VAL A 428 -18.51 -20.57 -7.50
CA VAL A 428 -17.06 -20.59 -7.73
C VAL A 428 -16.80 -20.84 -9.22
N VAL A 429 -16.01 -19.98 -9.84
CA VAL A 429 -15.60 -20.07 -11.26
C VAL A 429 -14.11 -20.38 -11.41
N ALA A 430 -13.30 -20.06 -10.41
CA ALA A 430 -11.86 -20.38 -10.40
C ALA A 430 -11.34 -20.53 -8.98
N TYR A 431 -10.22 -21.26 -8.84
CA TYR A 431 -9.42 -21.33 -7.63
C TYR A 431 -8.05 -20.72 -7.88
N TYR A 432 -7.58 -19.93 -6.93
CA TYR A 432 -6.17 -19.57 -6.84
C TYR A 432 -5.50 -20.49 -5.82
N PHE A 433 -4.47 -21.20 -6.24
CA PHE A 433 -3.67 -22.07 -5.39
C PHE A 433 -2.42 -21.34 -4.92
N GLY A 434 -2.35 -21.02 -3.62
CA GLY A 434 -1.27 -20.25 -3.02
C GLY A 434 0.09 -20.93 -3.14
N LYS A 435 0.16 -22.25 -3.02
CA LYS A 435 1.40 -23.04 -3.14
C LYS A 435 2.05 -22.95 -4.53
N THR A 436 1.25 -22.89 -5.59
CA THR A 436 1.72 -22.83 -6.98
C THR A 436 1.65 -21.43 -7.58
N SER A 437 0.99 -20.49 -6.89
CA SER A 437 0.68 -19.14 -7.37
C SER A 437 -0.03 -19.13 -8.73
N LYS A 438 -0.95 -20.10 -8.95
CA LYS A 438 -1.68 -20.25 -10.20
C LYS A 438 -3.17 -20.14 -9.99
N VAL A 439 -3.86 -19.55 -10.98
CA VAL A 439 -5.31 -19.56 -11.08
C VAL A 439 -5.73 -20.74 -11.97
N GLU A 440 -6.68 -21.54 -11.51
CA GLU A 440 -7.26 -22.64 -12.26
C GLU A 440 -8.77 -22.41 -12.39
N TYR A 441 -9.23 -22.21 -13.62
CA TYR A 441 -10.65 -22.02 -13.92
C TYR A 441 -11.35 -23.38 -13.95
N LEU A 442 -12.56 -23.44 -13.36
CA LEU A 442 -13.34 -24.67 -13.31
C LEU A 442 -13.86 -25.03 -14.70
N SER A 443 -13.74 -26.31 -15.05
CA SER A 443 -14.23 -26.83 -16.32
C SER A 443 -15.75 -26.62 -16.44
N GLY A 444 -16.19 -25.93 -17.50
CA GLY A 444 -17.59 -25.60 -17.73
C GLY A 444 -18.10 -24.34 -17.04
N ALA A 445 -17.35 -23.76 -16.09
CA ALA A 445 -17.71 -22.47 -15.52
C ALA A 445 -17.41 -21.33 -16.51
N LYS A 446 -18.32 -20.37 -16.60
CA LYS A 446 -18.15 -19.15 -17.42
C LYS A 446 -18.30 -17.94 -16.54
N ILE A 447 -17.42 -16.97 -16.73
CA ILE A 447 -17.57 -15.66 -16.11
C ILE A 447 -18.53 -14.84 -16.97
N HIS A 448 -19.51 -14.25 -16.33
CA HIS A 448 -20.48 -13.37 -16.98
C HIS A 448 -19.97 -11.93 -16.90
N TRP A 449 -19.96 -11.27 -18.04
CA TRP A 449 -19.49 -9.89 -18.10
C TRP A 449 -20.66 -8.93 -18.21
N PRO A 450 -20.65 -7.79 -17.51
CA PRO A 450 -21.74 -6.82 -17.51
C PRO A 450 -22.00 -6.28 -18.93
N GLY A 451 -23.22 -5.77 -19.17
CA GLY A 451 -23.61 -5.24 -20.47
C GLY A 451 -23.70 -6.28 -21.59
N GLY A 452 -23.86 -7.57 -21.25
CA GLY A 452 -23.97 -8.67 -22.22
C GLY A 452 -22.71 -8.97 -23.03
N ARG A 453 -21.55 -8.59 -22.52
CA ARG A 453 -20.26 -8.84 -23.19
C ARG A 453 -19.88 -10.32 -23.16
N THR A 454 -19.18 -10.75 -24.19
CA THR A 454 -18.62 -12.12 -24.29
C THR A 454 -17.14 -12.21 -23.85
N SER A 455 -16.52 -11.06 -23.56
CA SER A 455 -15.12 -10.94 -23.15
C SER A 455 -14.96 -9.86 -22.08
N PRO A 456 -13.92 -9.94 -21.24
CA PRO A 456 -13.66 -8.95 -20.21
C PRO A 456 -13.55 -7.54 -20.81
N PRO A 457 -14.11 -6.51 -20.15
CA PRO A 457 -13.92 -5.13 -20.58
C PRO A 457 -12.46 -4.69 -20.42
N PRO A 458 -11.96 -3.74 -21.21
CA PRO A 458 -10.64 -3.17 -21.01
C PRO A 458 -10.61 -2.32 -19.72
N ASP A 459 -9.49 -2.30 -19.02
CA ASP A 459 -9.29 -1.48 -17.81
C ASP A 459 -9.19 0.03 -18.09
N THR A 460 -8.99 0.38 -19.36
CA THR A 460 -8.85 1.76 -19.84
C THR A 460 -9.80 1.98 -21.03
N PRO A 461 -10.57 3.08 -21.04
CA PRO A 461 -11.42 3.42 -22.18
C PRO A 461 -10.60 3.57 -23.48
N LYS A 462 -11.21 3.28 -24.63
CA LYS A 462 -10.53 3.41 -25.95
C LYS A 462 -9.93 4.79 -26.16
N CYS A 463 -10.56 5.84 -25.64
CA CYS A 463 -10.08 7.22 -25.75
C CYS A 463 -9.17 7.65 -24.58
N GLY A 464 -8.83 6.77 -23.65
CA GLY A 464 -8.23 7.15 -22.38
C GLY A 464 -9.27 7.81 -21.45
N PHE A 465 -8.89 8.04 -20.19
CA PHE A 465 -9.78 8.66 -19.19
C PHE A 465 -10.01 10.16 -19.45
N ASP A 466 -9.08 10.83 -20.09
CA ASP A 466 -9.10 12.26 -20.44
C ASP A 466 -9.46 12.53 -21.91
N GLY A 467 -9.75 11.47 -22.67
CA GLY A 467 -10.06 11.54 -24.09
C GLY A 467 -8.85 11.86 -24.98
N SER A 468 -7.63 11.84 -24.42
CA SER A 468 -6.40 12.25 -25.14
C SER A 468 -6.07 11.32 -26.32
N LEU A 469 -6.37 10.02 -26.19
CA LEU A 469 -6.09 9.02 -27.23
C LEU A 469 -7.01 9.15 -28.47
N CYS A 470 -8.17 9.79 -28.33
CA CYS A 470 -9.12 10.03 -29.43
C CYS A 470 -9.11 11.47 -29.92
N ARG A 471 -8.30 12.37 -29.36
CA ARG A 471 -8.14 13.72 -29.88
C ARG A 471 -7.33 13.66 -31.17
N SER A 472 -8.03 13.60 -32.33
CA SER A 472 -7.41 13.93 -33.61
C SER A 472 -6.91 15.38 -33.55
N PHE A 473 -5.72 15.65 -34.04
CA PHE A 473 -5.24 17.03 -34.16
C PHE A 473 -6.30 17.84 -34.95
N PRO A 474 -6.81 18.94 -34.39
CA PRO A 474 -7.84 19.70 -35.05
C PRO A 474 -7.30 20.20 -36.38
N ILE A 475 -8.09 20.09 -37.44
CA ILE A 475 -7.70 20.40 -38.84
C ILE A 475 -7.08 21.82 -38.94
N TYR A 476 -7.59 22.77 -38.14
CA TYR A 476 -7.02 24.13 -38.10
C TYR A 476 -5.57 24.17 -37.58
N ALA A 477 -5.19 23.29 -36.67
CA ALA A 477 -3.80 23.22 -36.18
C ALA A 477 -2.85 22.67 -37.25
N ILE A 478 -3.32 21.73 -38.07
CA ILE A 478 -2.55 21.25 -39.24
C ILE A 478 -2.42 22.37 -40.27
N ILE A 479 -3.52 23.07 -40.55
CA ILE A 479 -3.52 24.21 -41.49
C ILE A 479 -2.58 25.32 -41.00
N THR A 480 -2.62 25.68 -39.72
CA THR A 480 -1.72 26.71 -39.16
C THR A 480 -0.26 26.30 -39.20
N MET A 481 0.08 25.03 -38.97
CA MET A 481 1.44 24.52 -39.13
C MET A 481 1.92 24.59 -40.59
N VAL A 482 1.07 24.21 -41.55
CA VAL A 482 1.39 24.25 -42.97
C VAL A 482 1.57 25.70 -43.42
N LEU A 483 0.67 26.61 -43.02
CA LEU A 483 0.76 28.04 -43.33
C LEU A 483 2.01 28.68 -42.73
N SER A 484 2.32 28.39 -41.48
CA SER A 484 3.53 28.92 -40.84
C SER A 484 4.81 28.42 -41.51
N PHE A 485 4.84 27.14 -41.92
CA PHE A 485 5.96 26.60 -42.69
C PHE A 485 6.08 27.29 -44.08
N ALA A 486 4.97 27.51 -44.78
CA ALA A 486 4.95 28.23 -46.05
C ALA A 486 5.48 29.67 -45.92
N VAL A 487 5.07 30.38 -44.84
CA VAL A 487 5.57 31.75 -44.56
C VAL A 487 7.09 31.74 -44.32
N VAL A 488 7.61 30.78 -43.57
CA VAL A 488 9.07 30.64 -43.31
C VAL A 488 9.81 30.39 -44.62
N VAL A 489 9.28 29.54 -45.50
CA VAL A 489 9.86 29.27 -46.84
C VAL A 489 9.85 30.52 -47.71
N LEU A 490 8.73 31.28 -47.72
CA LEU A 490 8.63 32.53 -48.49
C LEU A 490 9.61 33.60 -47.97
N ILE A 491 9.76 33.74 -46.67
CA ILE A 491 10.76 34.64 -46.08
C ILE A 491 12.17 34.21 -46.49
N GLY A 492 12.47 32.91 -46.41
CA GLY A 492 13.76 32.36 -46.84
C GLY A 492 14.06 32.64 -48.34
N ALA A 493 13.06 32.41 -49.20
CA ALA A 493 13.16 32.69 -50.63
C ALA A 493 13.34 34.18 -50.90
N SER A 494 12.58 35.05 -50.22
CA SER A 494 12.71 36.49 -50.33
C SER A 494 14.09 36.99 -49.93
N LEU A 495 14.63 36.49 -48.84
CA LEU A 495 16.00 36.83 -48.40
C LEU A 495 17.06 36.31 -49.36
N PHE A 496 16.85 35.14 -49.96
CA PHE A 496 17.75 34.61 -50.99
C PHE A 496 17.73 35.45 -52.26
N ILE A 497 16.54 35.77 -52.71
CA ILE A 497 16.36 36.65 -53.89
C ILE A 497 16.96 38.03 -53.63
N TYR A 498 16.70 38.65 -52.49
CA TYR A 498 17.28 39.92 -52.08
C TYR A 498 18.82 39.88 -52.06
N ARG A 499 19.40 38.83 -51.51
CA ARG A 499 20.87 38.65 -51.53
C ARG A 499 21.41 38.47 -52.93
N HIS A 500 20.70 37.74 -53.81
CA HIS A 500 21.08 37.54 -55.17
C HIS A 500 21.07 38.89 -55.96
N TYR A 501 19.99 39.66 -55.84
CA TYR A 501 19.91 41.00 -56.49
C TYR A 501 20.93 41.98 -55.94
N LYS A 502 21.22 41.96 -54.65
CA LYS A 502 22.25 42.79 -54.04
C LYS A 502 23.65 42.44 -54.59
N LEU A 503 23.94 41.16 -54.73
CA LEU A 503 25.19 40.65 -55.26
C LEU A 503 25.33 41.04 -56.76
N GLU A 504 24.27 40.92 -57.55
CA GLU A 504 24.23 41.36 -58.95
C GLU A 504 24.43 42.87 -59.04
N ALA A 505 23.81 43.67 -58.21
CA ALA A 505 23.98 45.13 -58.19
C ALA A 505 25.42 45.50 -57.79
N GLU A 506 26.07 44.82 -56.87
CA GLU A 506 27.48 45.03 -56.52
C GLU A 506 28.41 44.66 -57.70
N ILE A 507 28.10 43.61 -58.45
CA ILE A 507 28.82 43.22 -59.68
C ILE A 507 28.57 44.21 -60.78
N ALA A 508 27.37 44.73 -60.95
CA ALA A 508 27.01 45.70 -61.99
C ALA A 508 27.65 47.09 -61.79
N GLN A 509 27.92 47.51 -60.57
CA GLN A 509 28.61 48.76 -60.25
C GLN A 509 30.10 48.78 -60.66
N MET A 510 30.67 47.60 -61.00
CA MET A 510 32.04 47.45 -61.56
C MET A 510 33.12 48.25 -60.80
N THR A 511 32.96 48.56 -59.56
CA THR A 511 33.91 49.36 -58.75
C THR A 511 35.28 48.71 -58.58
N TRP A 512 35.38 47.42 -58.91
CA TRP A 512 36.62 46.65 -58.86
C TRP A 512 37.34 46.57 -60.24
N ARG A 513 36.75 47.11 -61.33
CA ARG A 513 37.32 47.04 -62.65
C ARG A 513 38.32 48.19 -62.82
N VAL A 514 39.58 47.89 -62.56
CA VAL A 514 40.69 48.82 -62.81
C VAL A 514 40.87 48.94 -64.35
N SER A 515 40.79 50.16 -64.86
CA SER A 515 41.04 50.43 -66.27
C SER A 515 42.51 50.19 -66.57
N TYR A 516 42.79 49.61 -67.76
CA TYR A 516 44.15 49.38 -68.22
C TYR A 516 45.01 50.67 -68.31
N SER A 517 44.41 51.82 -68.30
CA SER A 517 45.06 53.15 -68.32
C SER A 517 45.58 53.57 -66.91
N GLU A 518 45.20 52.90 -65.82
CA GLU A 518 45.69 53.21 -64.47
C GLU A 518 46.87 52.34 -64.03
N ILE A 519 47.33 51.44 -64.89
CA ILE A 519 48.52 50.62 -64.64
C ILE A 519 49.70 51.41 -65.29
N ASP A 520 50.25 52.36 -64.57
CA ASP A 520 51.42 53.15 -65.00
C ASP A 520 52.66 52.24 -64.89
N ASP A 521 53.27 52.03 -66.08
CA ASP A 521 54.41 51.14 -66.28
C ASP A 521 55.69 51.84 -65.82
N LYS A 522 55.96 51.91 -64.54
CA LYS A 522 57.22 52.26 -63.94
C LYS A 522 58.10 51.03 -63.80
N ARG A 523 58.88 50.78 -64.83
CA ARG A 523 60.03 49.85 -64.75
C ARG A 523 60.96 50.23 -63.63
N GLY A 524 61.20 49.27 -62.75
CA GLY A 524 62.39 49.18 -61.95
C GLY A 524 62.21 49.32 -60.44
N GLY A 525 62.21 48.27 -59.73
CA GLY A 525 62.43 48.26 -58.30
C GLY A 525 61.78 47.11 -57.52
N LYS A 526 62.53 46.06 -57.35
CA LYS A 526 62.39 45.02 -56.34
C LYS A 526 61.05 44.90 -55.59
N LEU A 527 60.16 44.04 -56.05
CA LEU A 527 59.06 43.47 -55.29
C LEU A 527 59.50 42.21 -54.60
N ARG A 528 60.04 42.38 -53.37
CA ARG A 528 60.22 41.30 -52.44
C ARG A 528 59.60 41.77 -51.13
N GLY A 529 58.36 41.37 -50.89
CA GLY A 529 57.76 41.58 -49.55
C GLY A 529 56.28 41.99 -49.53
N SER A 530 55.39 41.27 -50.19
CA SER A 530 53.93 41.53 -49.96
C SER A 530 53.02 40.31 -50.14
N PHE A 531 53.54 39.10 -50.04
CA PHE A 531 52.69 37.90 -50.12
C PHE A 531 52.33 37.32 -48.79
N SER A 532 52.94 37.76 -47.67
CA SER A 532 52.71 37.25 -46.36
C SER A 532 51.56 37.89 -45.55
N SER A 533 51.02 39.04 -46.01
CA SER A 533 49.98 39.76 -45.29
C SER A 533 48.55 39.39 -45.70
N LEU A 534 48.34 38.78 -46.89
CA LEU A 534 47.02 38.37 -47.39
C LEU A 534 46.58 37.01 -46.82
N GLN A 535 47.53 36.17 -46.46
CA GLN A 535 47.23 34.84 -45.85
C GLN A 535 46.84 34.91 -44.38
N ARG A 536 47.22 35.99 -43.68
CA ARG A 536 46.87 36.21 -42.26
C ARG A 536 45.50 36.83 -42.06
N ARG A 537 44.92 37.49 -43.09
CA ARG A 537 43.55 38.06 -43.00
C ARG A 537 42.47 37.06 -43.24
N ASN A 538 42.70 36.00 -44.01
CA ASN A 538 41.70 34.96 -44.27
C ASN A 538 41.58 33.94 -43.12
N SER A 539 42.59 33.80 -42.27
CA SER A 539 42.50 32.89 -41.11
C SER A 539 41.72 33.49 -39.93
N LEU A 540 41.68 34.84 -39.82
CA LEU A 540 40.94 35.53 -38.77
C LEU A 540 39.41 35.53 -39.01
N THR A 541 38.99 35.49 -40.29
CA THR A 541 37.54 35.45 -40.63
C THR A 541 36.92 34.07 -40.42
N VAL A 542 37.70 32.98 -40.55
CA VAL A 542 37.20 31.61 -40.32
C VAL A 542 37.12 31.30 -38.84
N SER A 543 38.05 31.77 -38.00
CA SER A 543 37.99 31.54 -36.55
C SER A 543 36.85 32.33 -35.88
N ASN A 544 36.55 33.53 -36.35
CA ASN A 544 35.42 34.30 -35.80
C ASN A 544 34.05 33.74 -36.22
N PHE A 545 33.96 33.03 -37.36
CA PHE A 545 32.71 32.41 -37.79
C PHE A 545 32.39 31.12 -37.04
N VAL A 546 33.43 30.38 -36.64
CA VAL A 546 33.26 29.15 -35.82
C VAL A 546 32.85 29.50 -34.38
N ASN A 547 33.43 30.57 -33.81
CA ASN A 547 33.06 31.02 -32.45
C ASN A 547 31.64 31.62 -32.40
N SER A 548 31.15 32.25 -33.47
CA SER A 548 29.78 32.75 -33.52
C SER A 548 28.74 31.64 -33.68
N ARG A 549 29.11 30.51 -34.29
CA ARG A 549 28.23 29.33 -34.39
C ARG A 549 28.06 28.58 -33.05
N GLU A 550 29.12 28.49 -32.27
CA GLU A 550 29.04 27.88 -30.93
C GLU A 550 28.27 28.75 -29.93
N SER A 551 28.43 30.07 -30.02
CA SER A 551 27.67 31.02 -29.20
C SER A 551 26.18 31.01 -29.58
N PHE A 552 25.81 30.84 -30.85
CA PHE A 552 24.43 30.77 -31.30
C PHE A 552 23.77 29.43 -30.90
N ALA A 553 24.51 28.33 -30.96
CA ALA A 553 24.03 27.02 -30.52
C ALA A 553 23.85 26.95 -28.98
N ALA A 554 24.69 27.64 -28.23
CA ALA A 554 24.54 27.76 -26.77
C ALA A 554 23.33 28.63 -26.40
N SER A 555 23.10 29.75 -27.09
CA SER A 555 21.90 30.58 -26.89
C SER A 555 20.59 29.86 -27.26
N LEU A 556 20.60 29.06 -28.34
CA LEU A 556 19.40 28.26 -28.68
C LEU A 556 19.12 27.18 -27.65
N LYS A 557 20.14 26.55 -27.08
CA LYS A 557 19.94 25.58 -25.98
C LYS A 557 19.34 26.22 -24.71
N TYR A 558 19.74 27.44 -24.40
CA TYR A 558 19.17 28.19 -23.28
C TYR A 558 17.72 28.62 -23.54
N PHE A 559 17.39 28.99 -24.77
CA PHE A 559 16.05 29.44 -25.17
C PHE A 559 15.04 28.25 -25.17
N PHE A 560 15.45 27.08 -25.65
CA PHE A 560 14.61 25.88 -25.61
C PHE A 560 14.40 25.33 -24.20
N CYS A 561 15.36 25.43 -23.29
CA CYS A 561 15.20 25.03 -21.88
C CYS A 561 14.23 25.94 -21.12
N SER A 562 14.08 27.20 -21.50
CA SER A 562 13.15 28.13 -20.84
C SER A 562 11.68 27.87 -21.20
N PHE A 563 11.39 27.20 -22.29
CA PHE A 563 10.02 26.92 -22.78
C PHE A 563 9.49 25.52 -22.37
N TYR A 564 10.37 24.56 -22.06
CA TYR A 564 9.99 23.18 -21.70
C TYR A 564 10.39 22.85 -20.26
N ASN A 565 9.45 23.08 -19.33
CA ASN A 565 9.42 22.51 -17.97
C ASN A 565 10.64 22.84 -17.06
N LYS A 566 10.50 23.87 -16.24
CA LYS A 566 11.48 24.33 -15.23
C LYS A 566 12.13 23.21 -14.39
N ASN A 567 11.43 22.08 -14.17
CA ASN A 567 11.92 20.94 -13.39
C ASN A 567 12.98 20.09 -14.11
N VAL A 568 12.98 20.07 -15.45
CA VAL A 568 13.96 19.29 -16.24
C VAL A 568 15.29 20.04 -16.34
N CYS A 569 15.26 21.37 -16.44
CA CYS A 569 16.48 22.19 -16.44
C CYS A 569 17.21 22.16 -15.08
N LEU A 570 16.49 22.15 -13.96
CA LEU A 570 17.05 22.01 -12.61
C LEU A 570 17.73 20.65 -12.40
N SER A 571 17.17 19.58 -12.97
CA SER A 571 17.74 18.22 -12.90
C SER A 571 19.04 18.07 -13.72
N MET A 572 19.19 18.78 -14.83
CA MET A 572 20.41 18.74 -15.65
C MET A 572 21.57 19.54 -15.03
N ILE A 573 21.29 20.65 -14.35
CA ILE A 573 22.31 21.45 -13.65
C ILE A 573 22.84 20.68 -12.42
N SER A 574 22.02 19.85 -11.79
CA SER A 574 22.42 19.01 -10.65
C SER A 574 23.37 17.86 -11.00
N ARG A 575 23.49 17.45 -12.27
CA ARG A 575 24.32 16.31 -12.69
C ARG A 575 25.72 16.65 -13.21
N ARG A 576 26.07 17.94 -13.38
CA ARG A 576 27.43 18.32 -13.70
C ARG A 576 28.16 18.84 -12.46
N LYS A 577 29.31 18.25 -12.14
CA LYS A 577 30.26 18.73 -11.13
C LYS A 577 30.39 20.25 -11.29
N MET A 578 29.91 21.00 -10.29
CA MET A 578 30.17 22.43 -10.21
C MET A 578 31.63 22.64 -9.82
N GLU A 579 32.46 23.04 -10.75
CA GLU A 579 33.54 23.96 -10.43
C GLU A 579 32.90 25.27 -9.95
N PRO A 580 33.47 25.97 -8.98
CA PRO A 580 32.82 27.12 -8.37
C PRO A 580 32.74 28.25 -9.39
N LEU A 581 31.56 28.42 -9.99
CA LEU A 581 31.23 29.65 -10.68
C LEU A 581 31.12 30.74 -9.61
N LEU A 582 32.19 31.50 -9.46
CA LEU A 582 32.22 32.75 -8.72
C LEU A 582 31.06 33.63 -9.22
N ALA A 583 30.04 33.76 -8.42
CA ALA A 583 28.99 34.75 -8.67
C ALA A 583 29.67 36.14 -8.56
N PRO A 584 29.33 37.10 -9.46
CA PRO A 584 29.84 38.44 -9.36
C PRO A 584 29.57 39.02 -7.97
N GLU A 585 30.50 39.74 -7.42
CA GLU A 585 30.44 40.34 -6.08
C GLU A 585 29.26 41.26 -5.80
N SER A 586 28.49 41.63 -6.85
CA SER A 586 27.33 42.51 -6.78
C SER A 586 25.99 41.83 -6.54
N ALA A 587 25.93 40.50 -6.32
CA ALA A 587 24.68 39.83 -6.06
C ALA A 587 24.19 40.07 -4.61
N PRO A 588 22.90 40.45 -4.39
CA PRO A 588 22.37 40.74 -3.06
C PRO A 588 22.50 39.54 -2.10
N GLN A 589 22.92 39.78 -0.89
CA GLN A 589 23.13 38.77 0.17
C GLN A 589 21.90 37.86 0.44
N ARG A 590 20.71 38.30 0.05
CA ARG A 590 19.45 37.54 0.15
C ARG A 590 19.38 36.35 -0.83
N MET A 591 19.99 36.44 -1.99
CA MET A 591 19.99 35.34 -2.98
C MET A 591 20.90 34.18 -2.58
N ARG A 592 22.00 34.47 -1.91
CA ARG A 592 22.93 33.42 -1.41
C ARG A 592 22.32 32.56 -0.32
N ARG A 593 21.48 33.15 0.57
CA ARG A 593 20.77 32.40 1.65
C ARG A 593 19.63 31.52 1.09
N MET A 594 18.95 31.95 0.05
CA MET A 594 17.87 31.17 -0.55
C MET A 594 18.38 29.94 -1.31
N VAL A 595 19.53 30.02 -1.95
CA VAL A 595 20.20 28.90 -2.62
C VAL A 595 20.64 27.82 -1.62
N ILE A 596 21.17 28.22 -0.47
CA ILE A 596 21.60 27.29 0.60
C ILE A 596 20.40 26.59 1.27
N LEU A 597 19.28 27.29 1.48
CA LEU A 597 18.06 26.69 2.04
C LEU A 597 17.42 25.68 1.08
N PHE A 598 17.50 25.90 -0.22
CA PHE A 598 16.99 24.95 -1.23
C PHE A 598 17.83 23.67 -1.33
N TYR A 599 19.11 23.74 -1.04
CA TYR A 599 20.04 22.59 -1.08
C TYR A 599 19.85 21.65 0.12
N LEU A 600 19.39 22.16 1.27
CA LEU A 600 19.20 21.39 2.50
C LEU A 600 17.84 20.69 2.59
N SER A 601 16.89 20.97 1.70
CA SER A 601 15.53 20.43 1.75
C SER A 601 15.23 19.29 0.76
N ASN A 602 16.23 18.75 0.07
CA ASN A 602 16.01 17.68 -0.90
C ASN A 602 16.50 16.31 -0.37
N PRO A 603 15.61 15.41 0.11
CA PRO A 603 15.99 14.16 0.78
C PRO A 603 16.41 13.01 -0.16
N HIS A 604 16.52 13.22 -1.47
CA HIS A 604 16.78 12.14 -2.43
C HIS A 604 18.23 12.03 -2.93
N LEU A 605 19.19 12.67 -2.30
CA LEU A 605 20.61 12.44 -2.56
C LEU A 605 21.20 11.61 -1.43
N GLY A 606 20.94 10.30 -1.49
CA GLY A 606 21.54 9.32 -0.62
C GLY A 606 22.95 8.98 -1.05
N THR A 607 23.86 9.01 -0.12
CA THR A 607 24.77 7.90 0.24
C THR A 607 25.64 8.34 1.39
N ALA A 608 25.65 7.50 2.40
CA ALA A 608 26.55 7.30 3.52
C ALA A 608 27.69 8.35 3.73
N GLY A 609 27.56 9.16 4.76
CA GLY A 609 28.66 9.94 5.31
C GLY A 609 28.17 10.89 6.40
N LYS A 610 28.54 10.60 7.63
CA LYS A 610 28.44 11.35 8.89
C LYS A 610 27.79 12.75 8.80
N TYR A 611 26.58 12.87 9.33
CA TYR A 611 25.90 14.15 9.52
C TYR A 611 26.64 15.03 10.55
N PRO A 612 26.98 16.28 10.22
CA PRO A 612 27.36 17.25 11.24
C PRO A 612 26.10 17.71 11.99
N ARG A 613 26.15 17.71 13.29
CA ARG A 613 25.13 18.26 14.18
C ARG A 613 24.87 19.73 13.84
N ILE A 614 23.68 20.04 13.34
CA ILE A 614 23.25 21.43 13.13
C ILE A 614 22.76 21.98 14.47
N ILE A 615 23.42 23.04 14.91
CA ILE A 615 23.14 23.73 16.16
C ILE A 615 21.74 24.39 16.08
N PRO A 616 20.86 24.24 17.08
CA PRO A 616 19.49 24.75 17.06
C PRO A 616 19.37 26.30 17.05
N SER A 617 20.46 27.03 17.25
CA SER A 617 20.47 28.50 17.39
C SER A 617 20.24 29.29 16.10
N VAL A 618 20.23 28.65 14.91
CA VAL A 618 20.05 29.36 13.63
C VAL A 618 18.56 29.57 13.29
N ILE A 619 17.64 28.88 13.96
CA ILE A 619 16.20 28.95 13.67
C ILE A 619 15.48 29.99 14.56
N SER A 620 16.08 30.43 15.65
CA SER A 620 15.48 31.36 16.62
C SER A 620 15.55 32.86 16.26
N HIS A 621 16.20 33.25 15.19
CA HIS A 621 16.35 34.66 14.81
C HIS A 621 15.82 34.99 13.42
N ILE A 622 14.50 34.77 13.21
CA ILE A 622 13.77 35.37 12.08
C ILE A 622 12.81 36.40 12.66
N PRO A 623 13.02 37.71 12.40
CA PRO A 623 12.10 38.74 12.90
C PRO A 623 10.74 38.69 12.20
N PRO A 624 9.66 39.11 12.84
CA PRO A 624 8.29 39.13 12.29
C PRO A 624 8.09 40.35 11.38
N LEU A 625 8.71 40.37 10.22
CA LEU A 625 8.52 41.44 9.22
C LEU A 625 8.31 40.82 7.82
N LEU A 626 7.18 40.10 7.67
CA LEU A 626 6.75 39.58 6.37
C LEU A 626 5.22 39.73 6.24
N GLY A 627 4.76 40.97 6.21
CA GLY A 627 3.36 41.35 6.03
C GLY A 627 2.79 41.17 4.62
N ASN A 628 3.52 40.61 3.66
CA ASN A 628 3.02 40.41 2.29
C ASN A 628 3.68 39.19 1.62
N ILE A 629 3.37 37.98 2.11
CA ILE A 629 3.75 36.75 1.41
C ILE A 629 2.49 36.02 0.96
N HIS A 630 2.48 35.58 -0.30
CA HIS A 630 1.41 34.85 -0.98
C HIS A 630 0.86 33.71 -0.13
N PRO A 631 -0.47 33.48 -0.04
CA PRO A 631 -1.13 32.49 0.84
C PRO A 631 -0.57 31.06 0.74
N ALA A 632 -0.03 30.68 -0.42
CA ALA A 632 0.57 29.37 -0.63
C ALA A 632 1.83 29.10 0.21
N LEU A 633 2.62 30.14 0.52
CA LEU A 633 3.82 30.01 1.36
C LEU A 633 3.48 29.92 2.85
N TYR A 634 2.38 30.55 3.26
CA TYR A 634 1.86 30.47 4.64
C TYR A 634 1.32 29.07 4.94
N HIS A 635 0.64 28.45 3.95
CA HIS A 635 0.12 27.08 4.06
C HIS A 635 1.25 26.03 4.11
N PHE A 636 2.34 26.27 3.36
CA PHE A 636 3.53 25.43 3.38
C PHE A 636 4.30 25.52 4.71
N TYR A 637 4.41 26.71 5.28
CA TYR A 637 5.01 26.93 6.61
C TYR A 637 4.21 26.23 7.72
N TRP A 638 2.89 26.28 7.66
CA TRP A 638 2.00 25.62 8.63
C TRP A 638 2.05 24.10 8.53
N LYS A 639 2.14 23.54 7.31
CA LYS A 639 2.33 22.09 7.10
C LYS A 639 3.67 21.60 7.64
N LEU A 640 4.75 22.35 7.44
CA LEU A 640 6.07 22.03 8.01
C LEU A 640 6.06 22.09 9.55
N LYS A 641 5.40 23.06 10.15
CA LYS A 641 5.30 23.19 11.60
C LYS A 641 4.46 22.05 12.20
N LYS A 642 3.38 21.64 11.54
CA LYS A 642 2.54 20.50 11.97
C LYS A 642 3.27 19.15 11.85
N SER A 643 4.04 18.95 10.80
CA SER A 643 4.89 17.76 10.60
C SER A 643 6.01 17.68 11.65
N TRP A 644 6.54 18.82 12.09
CA TRP A 644 7.61 18.88 13.09
C TRP A 644 7.08 18.64 14.52
N CYS A 645 5.89 19.09 14.85
CA CYS A 645 5.24 18.76 16.12
C CYS A 645 4.89 17.26 16.21
N SER A 646 4.48 16.64 15.10
CA SER A 646 4.20 15.20 15.03
C SER A 646 5.49 14.36 15.16
N ALA A 647 6.61 14.81 14.59
CA ALA A 647 7.90 14.12 14.72
C ALA A 647 8.48 14.21 16.15
N ARG A 648 8.15 15.25 16.91
CA ARG A 648 8.63 15.41 18.29
C ARG A 648 7.95 14.49 19.30
N SER A 649 6.75 13.98 18.99
CA SER A 649 6.05 13.00 19.83
C SER A 649 6.58 11.56 19.66
N TYR A 650 7.46 11.31 18.67
CA TYR A 650 8.10 10.01 18.43
C TYR A 650 9.54 9.89 18.98
N PHE A 651 10.11 10.99 19.51
CA PHE A 651 11.48 11.01 20.06
C PHE A 651 11.49 11.70 21.43
N SER A 652 10.92 11.06 22.43
CA SER A 652 11.27 11.27 23.83
C SER A 652 11.57 9.93 24.47
N PRO A 653 12.68 9.84 25.26
CA PRO A 653 13.22 8.59 25.77
C PRO A 653 12.30 7.88 26.76
#